data_8a2f80691e5fbb060074192a67bb6622
#
_entry.id   8a2f80691e5fbb060074192a67bb6622
#
_cell.length_a   1.000
_cell.length_b   1.000
_cell.length_c   1.000
_cell.angle_alpha   90.00
_cell.angle_beta   90.00
_cell.angle_gamma   90.00
#
_symmetry.space_group_name_H-M   'P 1'
#
loop_
_entity.id
_entity.type
_entity.pdbx_description
1 polymer ?
#
loop_
_entity_poly.entity_id
_entity_poly.type
_entity_poly.pdbx_seq_one_letter_code
_entity_poly.pdbx_strand_id
1 'polypeptide(L)'
;MKELEKTYNPAEIEDRLYDKWLKGKYFHAEVNRSKKPFTIVMPPPNITGQLHMGHALDNTMQDILIRYKRMQGYEALWQPGTDHAAIATEVKVINKLKEEGISKADLGREGFLKECWKWREEYGTRIVKQLHKLGSSADWDRERFTMDEGCSDAVLEVFIKLYEKGYIYKGSRIVNWCPVCKTSISDAEVEHVEQDGFFWHINYPVVGEPGRFVEIATTRPETLLGDTAVAVNPDDDRYKDIVGKMLELPLTNRQIPVIADEYVDKEFGTGCVKITPAHDPNDFEVGKRHNLEEIVILNDDATINVPGPYFGMDRYEARKVMVADLDKMGLLVKIVPHSHNVGTHDRCKTTVEPMVKQQWFVKMDEMAKPAIEALKSGQLKFVPESFGKTYLHWLENIRDWCISRQLWWGHRIPAYYCQDCGDVVVAKEAPTVCPKCGKNHFKQDEDTLDTWFSSALWPFSTLGWPNKTEDLDYFYPTDVLVTGYDIIFFWVIRMVFSGIEQTGKCPFNTVLIHGLVRDSQGRKMSKSLGNGIDPLEVIDKYGADALRMTLITGNAPGNDMRFYWERVENSRNFANKVWNASRFIMMNIEKAADVSGVTEKDLTLADKWILSKVNALTKDVTENLDKYELGIALQKVYDFIWEEFCDWYIEMVKPRLYNEADETKAAAIWTLKNVLIQALKLLHPFMPFITEEIFCNLQEEEDTIMLSNWPVYKEEWAFEAEHEATETIKEAVRAIRNVRTSMNVPPSKKATVYVVSEDDAVLKIFENSRSFFASLGYAGEVILQKDKAGIGEDAVSAVIHKAVIYMPFAELVDIEKEVQRLKTEEKRLEGELKRSHAMLGNEKFVSKAPQAKIDEEKAKLEKYTQMMAQVKERLAQLEK
;
A
#
# COMPACT_ATOMS: atom_id res chain seq x y z
N MET A 1 25.74 -1.17 -31.30
CA MET A 1 24.31 -0.78 -31.15
C MET A 1 23.45 -1.79 -31.89
N LYS A 2 22.35 -2.32 -31.29
CA LYS A 2 21.42 -3.23 -31.96
C LYS A 2 20.10 -2.52 -32.25
N GLU A 3 19.51 -2.79 -33.43
CA GLU A 3 18.20 -2.21 -33.77
C GLU A 3 17.11 -2.78 -32.82
N LEU A 4 16.24 -1.88 -32.32
CA LEU A 4 15.08 -2.27 -31.52
C LEU A 4 13.97 -2.80 -32.43
N GLU A 5 13.27 -3.83 -31.98
CA GLU A 5 12.09 -4.36 -32.64
C GLU A 5 11.03 -3.26 -32.90
N LYS A 6 10.20 -3.46 -33.92
CA LYS A 6 9.20 -2.46 -34.31
C LYS A 6 8.18 -2.14 -33.20
N THR A 7 7.87 -3.12 -32.38
CA THR A 7 6.90 -3.01 -31.28
C THR A 7 7.52 -3.51 -30.00
N TYR A 8 7.21 -2.84 -28.89
CA TYR A 8 7.60 -3.32 -27.57
C TYR A 8 6.77 -4.52 -27.15
N ASN A 9 7.42 -5.64 -26.85
CA ASN A 9 6.78 -6.87 -26.36
C ASN A 9 7.39 -7.30 -25.03
N PRO A 10 6.77 -6.95 -23.88
CA PRO A 10 7.29 -7.31 -22.56
C PRO A 10 7.54 -8.82 -22.38
N ALA A 11 6.66 -9.68 -22.91
CA ALA A 11 6.73 -11.12 -22.75
C ALA A 11 8.02 -11.75 -23.32
N GLU A 12 8.61 -11.13 -24.35
CA GLU A 12 9.87 -11.59 -24.96
C GLU A 12 11.11 -11.03 -24.26
N ILE A 13 10.96 -9.96 -23.49
CA ILE A 13 12.05 -9.17 -22.92
C ILE A 13 12.25 -9.48 -21.44
N GLU A 14 11.17 -9.49 -20.64
CA GLU A 14 11.23 -9.46 -19.18
C GLU A 14 11.94 -10.70 -18.60
N ASP A 15 11.54 -11.91 -19.00
CA ASP A 15 12.16 -13.14 -18.48
C ASP A 15 13.65 -13.23 -18.84
N ARG A 16 13.99 -12.87 -20.08
CA ARG A 16 15.37 -12.88 -20.56
C ARG A 16 16.26 -11.89 -19.79
N LEU A 17 15.76 -10.71 -19.52
CA LEU A 17 16.50 -9.71 -18.75
C LEU A 17 16.63 -10.10 -17.29
N TYR A 18 15.57 -10.64 -16.69
CA TYR A 18 15.63 -11.09 -15.30
C TYR A 18 16.65 -12.21 -15.12
N ASP A 19 16.67 -13.18 -16.04
CA ASP A 19 17.71 -14.24 -16.08
C ASP A 19 19.13 -13.68 -16.26
N LYS A 20 19.30 -12.65 -17.09
CA LYS A 20 20.57 -11.93 -17.25
C LYS A 20 21.02 -11.34 -15.91
N TRP A 21 20.14 -10.66 -15.20
CA TRP A 21 20.43 -10.01 -13.92
C TRP A 21 20.82 -11.02 -12.84
N LEU A 22 20.09 -12.15 -12.75
CA LEU A 22 20.41 -13.24 -11.82
C LEU A 22 21.78 -13.85 -12.13
N LYS A 23 22.06 -14.18 -13.38
CA LYS A 23 23.36 -14.75 -13.82
C LYS A 23 24.53 -13.80 -13.59
N GLY A 24 24.28 -12.50 -13.82
CA GLY A 24 25.29 -11.46 -13.57
C GLY A 24 25.45 -11.08 -12.09
N LYS A 25 24.61 -11.63 -11.20
CA LYS A 25 24.60 -11.34 -9.76
C LYS A 25 24.49 -9.84 -9.43
N TYR A 26 23.75 -9.09 -10.27
CA TYR A 26 23.62 -7.63 -10.12
C TYR A 26 22.81 -7.20 -8.90
N PHE A 27 22.11 -8.13 -8.26
CA PHE A 27 21.35 -7.89 -7.03
C PHE A 27 22.14 -8.19 -5.76
N HIS A 28 23.27 -8.90 -5.89
CA HIS A 28 24.07 -9.34 -4.75
C HIS A 28 24.83 -8.17 -4.12
N ALA A 29 24.73 -8.06 -2.79
CA ALA A 29 25.43 -7.08 -2.01
C ALA A 29 26.53 -7.76 -1.16
N GLU A 30 27.69 -7.14 -1.11
CA GLU A 30 28.85 -7.65 -0.36
C GLU A 30 29.30 -6.64 0.70
N VAL A 31 29.99 -7.11 1.73
CA VAL A 31 30.60 -6.22 2.72
C VAL A 31 31.71 -5.42 2.06
N ASN A 32 31.44 -4.18 1.73
CA ASN A 32 32.42 -3.28 1.10
C ASN A 32 32.57 -1.98 1.90
N ARG A 33 33.58 -1.93 2.75
CA ARG A 33 33.77 -0.78 3.65
C ARG A 33 34.21 0.52 2.96
N SER A 34 34.47 0.49 1.65
CA SER A 34 34.70 1.69 0.85
C SER A 34 33.41 2.38 0.39
N LYS A 35 32.28 1.68 0.48
CA LYS A 35 30.94 2.18 0.15
C LYS A 35 30.12 2.33 1.42
N LYS A 36 29.09 3.16 1.35
CA LYS A 36 28.04 3.22 2.39
C LYS A 36 27.03 2.10 2.14
N PRO A 37 26.62 1.36 3.18
CA PRO A 37 25.51 0.42 3.04
C PRO A 37 24.17 1.17 2.91
N PHE A 38 23.22 0.55 2.23
CA PHE A 38 21.82 0.91 2.26
C PHE A 38 21.02 -0.39 2.31
N THR A 39 20.28 -0.61 3.38
CA THR A 39 19.65 -1.90 3.64
C THR A 39 18.14 -1.76 3.82
N ILE A 40 17.40 -2.58 3.10
CA ILE A 40 15.97 -2.81 3.32
C ILE A 40 15.75 -4.29 3.60
N VAL A 41 15.05 -4.63 4.67
CA VAL A 41 14.51 -5.98 4.85
C VAL A 41 13.12 -6.05 4.24
N MET A 42 12.92 -7.00 3.35
CA MET A 42 11.62 -7.23 2.74
C MET A 42 10.64 -7.72 3.82
N PRO A 43 9.43 -7.14 3.95
CA PRO A 43 8.38 -7.77 4.72
C PRO A 43 8.16 -9.19 4.22
N PRO A 44 8.48 -10.23 5.02
CA PRO A 44 8.47 -11.59 4.51
C PRO A 44 7.04 -12.04 4.22
N PRO A 45 6.67 -12.32 2.96
CA PRO A 45 5.32 -12.77 2.65
C PRO A 45 4.99 -14.08 3.34
N ASN A 46 3.75 -14.18 3.85
CA ASN A 46 3.22 -15.39 4.45
C ASN A 46 3.05 -16.49 3.39
N ILE A 47 3.52 -17.71 3.67
CA ILE A 47 3.37 -18.86 2.77
C ILE A 47 1.93 -19.41 2.68
N THR A 48 0.93 -18.56 2.80
CA THR A 48 -0.49 -18.92 2.83
C THR A 48 -1.18 -18.93 1.46
N GLY A 49 -0.46 -18.54 0.42
CA GLY A 49 -0.96 -18.51 -0.95
C GLY A 49 -0.17 -17.59 -1.86
N GLN A 50 -0.81 -17.14 -2.95
CA GLN A 50 -0.17 -16.24 -3.90
C GLN A 50 -0.17 -14.80 -3.38
N LEU A 51 0.77 -14.00 -3.88
CA LEU A 51 0.84 -12.56 -3.66
C LEU A 51 -0.41 -11.87 -4.26
N HIS A 52 -0.76 -10.73 -3.70
CA HIS A 52 -1.84 -9.85 -4.17
C HIS A 52 -1.29 -8.44 -4.47
N MET A 53 -2.14 -7.54 -4.96
CA MET A 53 -1.74 -6.18 -5.35
C MET A 53 -1.06 -5.37 -4.24
N GLY A 54 -1.43 -5.59 -2.97
CA GLY A 54 -0.75 -4.95 -1.84
C GLY A 54 0.72 -5.34 -1.74
N HIS A 55 1.05 -6.62 -1.95
CA HIS A 55 2.44 -7.07 -2.02
C HIS A 55 3.18 -6.50 -3.23
N ALA A 56 2.49 -6.39 -4.38
CA ALA A 56 3.09 -5.78 -5.58
C ALA A 56 3.43 -4.30 -5.35
N LEU A 57 2.57 -3.55 -4.67
CA LEU A 57 2.84 -2.16 -4.29
C LEU A 57 4.03 -2.07 -3.33
N ASP A 58 3.98 -2.81 -2.23
CA ASP A 58 5.01 -2.83 -1.19
C ASP A 58 6.39 -3.15 -1.76
N ASN A 59 6.48 -4.23 -2.55
CA ASN A 59 7.75 -4.63 -3.18
C ASN A 59 8.22 -3.64 -4.26
N THR A 60 7.30 -3.04 -5.02
CA THR A 60 7.67 -2.03 -6.03
C THR A 60 8.29 -0.79 -5.37
N MET A 61 7.73 -0.32 -4.25
CA MET A 61 8.30 0.82 -3.51
C MET A 61 9.70 0.53 -2.99
N GLN A 62 9.92 -0.65 -2.43
CA GLN A 62 11.24 -1.09 -1.95
C GLN A 62 12.24 -1.19 -3.09
N ASP A 63 11.86 -1.81 -4.20
CA ASP A 63 12.73 -2.00 -5.37
C ASP A 63 13.16 -0.67 -5.99
N ILE A 64 12.28 0.32 -6.04
CA ILE A 64 12.61 1.67 -6.50
C ILE A 64 13.73 2.28 -5.65
N LEU A 65 13.60 2.21 -4.33
CA LEU A 65 14.61 2.75 -3.41
C LEU A 65 15.94 2.01 -3.52
N ILE A 66 15.91 0.69 -3.61
CA ILE A 66 17.11 -0.15 -3.77
C ILE A 66 17.82 0.14 -5.08
N ARG A 67 17.11 0.20 -6.22
CA ARG A 67 17.69 0.54 -7.53
C ARG A 67 18.28 1.94 -7.53
N TYR A 68 17.55 2.90 -6.99
CA TYR A 68 18.02 4.28 -6.85
C TYR A 68 19.33 4.36 -6.03
N LYS A 69 19.37 3.77 -4.85
CA LYS A 69 20.56 3.79 -4.00
C LYS A 69 21.73 3.00 -4.60
N ARG A 70 21.47 1.89 -5.29
CA ARG A 70 22.50 1.13 -6.02
C ARG A 70 23.14 2.00 -7.11
N MET A 71 22.35 2.73 -7.90
CA MET A 71 22.87 3.66 -8.91
C MET A 71 23.59 4.87 -8.29
N GLN A 72 23.27 5.26 -7.04
CA GLN A 72 24.04 6.26 -6.30
C GLN A 72 25.38 5.74 -5.76
N GLY A 73 25.71 4.48 -5.99
CA GLY A 73 26.97 3.86 -5.55
C GLY A 73 26.98 3.33 -4.14
N TYR A 74 25.82 3.24 -3.47
CA TYR A 74 25.70 2.53 -2.19
C TYR A 74 25.88 1.02 -2.39
N GLU A 75 26.33 0.34 -1.35
CA GLU A 75 26.21 -1.12 -1.27
C GLU A 75 24.77 -1.41 -0.81
N ALA A 76 23.88 -1.65 -1.77
CA ALA A 76 22.45 -1.72 -1.52
C ALA A 76 22.00 -3.18 -1.30
N LEU A 77 21.66 -3.53 -0.08
CA LEU A 77 21.10 -4.84 0.27
C LEU A 77 19.58 -4.77 0.39
N TRP A 78 18.89 -5.51 -0.44
CA TRP A 78 17.48 -5.83 -0.22
C TRP A 78 17.37 -7.29 0.21
N GLN A 79 17.17 -7.50 1.52
CA GLN A 79 17.15 -8.81 2.17
C GLN A 79 15.78 -9.48 1.95
N PRO A 80 15.67 -10.55 1.13
CA PRO A 80 14.40 -11.25 0.89
C PRO A 80 14.19 -12.40 1.88
N GLY A 81 12.94 -12.86 1.92
CA GLY A 81 12.57 -14.08 2.60
C GLY A 81 11.06 -14.27 2.70
N THR A 82 10.64 -15.32 3.41
CA THR A 82 9.23 -15.69 3.61
C THR A 82 8.96 -16.00 5.08
N ASP A 83 7.70 -15.80 5.50
CA ASP A 83 7.24 -16.08 6.86
C ASP A 83 6.42 -17.37 6.91
N HIS A 84 6.66 -18.18 7.95
CA HIS A 84 5.95 -19.43 8.19
C HIS A 84 4.47 -19.24 8.56
N ALA A 85 4.09 -18.06 9.05
CA ALA A 85 2.71 -17.65 9.32
C ALA A 85 1.90 -18.69 10.12
N ALA A 86 2.36 -19.02 11.30
CA ALA A 86 1.91 -20.13 12.15
C ALA A 86 0.42 -20.54 12.00
N ILE A 87 -0.51 -19.76 12.56
CA ILE A 87 -1.96 -20.06 12.51
C ILE A 87 -2.46 -20.16 11.06
N ALA A 88 -2.10 -19.18 10.24
CA ALA A 88 -2.65 -19.06 8.90
C ALA A 88 -2.25 -20.23 7.99
N THR A 89 -1.01 -20.68 8.10
CA THR A 89 -0.50 -21.84 7.36
C THR A 89 -1.11 -23.14 7.89
N GLU A 90 -1.16 -23.31 9.20
CA GLU A 90 -1.75 -24.50 9.82
C GLU A 90 -3.22 -24.69 9.39
N VAL A 91 -4.02 -23.62 9.38
CA VAL A 91 -5.41 -23.65 8.90
C VAL A 91 -5.49 -24.05 7.42
N LYS A 92 -4.56 -23.57 6.57
CA LYS A 92 -4.52 -23.94 5.14
C LYS A 92 -4.21 -25.42 4.94
N VAL A 93 -3.22 -25.94 5.66
CA VAL A 93 -2.84 -27.35 5.60
C VAL A 93 -3.96 -28.25 6.14
N ILE A 94 -4.60 -27.87 7.25
CA ILE A 94 -5.77 -28.62 7.79
C ILE A 94 -6.90 -28.67 6.75
N ASN A 95 -7.22 -27.56 6.10
CA ASN A 95 -8.28 -27.52 5.10
C ASN A 95 -7.94 -28.41 3.89
N LYS A 96 -6.70 -28.38 3.41
CA LYS A 96 -6.24 -29.28 2.34
C LYS A 96 -6.38 -30.75 2.73
N LEU A 97 -5.90 -31.12 3.91
CA LEU A 97 -6.00 -32.48 4.41
C LEU A 97 -7.46 -32.93 4.57
N LYS A 98 -8.33 -32.04 5.03
CA LYS A 98 -9.77 -32.32 5.15
C LYS A 98 -10.43 -32.62 3.80
N GLU A 99 -10.02 -31.94 2.74
CA GLU A 99 -10.47 -32.24 1.36
C GLU A 99 -10.03 -33.65 0.91
N GLU A 100 -8.89 -34.12 1.44
CA GLU A 100 -8.35 -35.47 1.20
C GLU A 100 -8.93 -36.53 2.17
N GLY A 101 -9.81 -36.10 3.10
CA GLY A 101 -10.42 -36.99 4.11
C GLY A 101 -9.51 -37.36 5.28
N ILE A 102 -8.42 -36.60 5.47
CA ILE A 102 -7.40 -36.85 6.51
C ILE A 102 -7.56 -35.82 7.62
N SER A 103 -7.57 -36.23 8.88
CA SER A 103 -7.54 -35.32 10.04
C SER A 103 -6.11 -35.10 10.52
N LYS A 104 -5.87 -33.94 11.14
CA LYS A 104 -4.60 -33.62 11.82
C LYS A 104 -4.23 -34.67 12.86
N ALA A 105 -5.23 -35.19 13.58
CA ALA A 105 -5.04 -36.20 14.62
C ALA A 105 -4.57 -37.55 14.06
N ASP A 106 -5.01 -37.94 12.87
CA ASP A 106 -4.62 -39.18 12.22
C ASP A 106 -3.13 -39.22 11.87
N LEU A 107 -2.56 -38.07 11.54
CA LEU A 107 -1.15 -37.94 11.19
C LEU A 107 -0.23 -37.82 12.40
N GLY A 108 -0.75 -37.40 13.54
CA GLY A 108 0.09 -37.00 14.67
C GLY A 108 0.96 -35.77 14.34
N ARG A 109 1.68 -35.28 15.37
CA ARG A 109 2.51 -34.05 15.21
C ARG A 109 3.54 -34.15 14.11
N GLU A 110 4.33 -35.23 14.07
CA GLU A 110 5.40 -35.41 13.08
C GLU A 110 4.86 -35.52 11.65
N GLY A 111 3.80 -36.30 11.46
CA GLY A 111 3.16 -36.45 10.15
C GLY A 111 2.58 -35.13 9.63
N PHE A 112 1.90 -34.38 10.51
CA PHE A 112 1.35 -33.09 10.15
C PHE A 112 2.43 -32.05 9.81
N LEU A 113 3.52 -32.00 10.56
CA LEU A 113 4.66 -31.11 10.28
C LEU A 113 5.28 -31.42 8.90
N LYS A 114 5.37 -32.69 8.49
CA LYS A 114 5.83 -33.05 7.14
C LYS A 114 4.94 -32.43 6.05
N GLU A 115 3.63 -32.41 6.26
CA GLU A 115 2.71 -31.76 5.31
C GLU A 115 2.87 -30.23 5.29
N CYS A 116 3.12 -29.60 6.45
CA CYS A 116 3.43 -28.17 6.52
C CYS A 116 4.73 -27.82 5.78
N TRP A 117 5.78 -28.64 5.89
CA TRP A 117 7.02 -28.43 5.14
C TRP A 117 6.84 -28.59 3.63
N LYS A 118 6.05 -29.57 3.17
CA LYS A 118 5.67 -29.70 1.74
C LYS A 118 4.93 -28.45 1.25
N TRP A 119 4.00 -27.94 2.07
CA TRP A 119 3.28 -26.71 1.78
C TRP A 119 4.25 -25.52 1.64
N ARG A 120 5.23 -25.40 2.52
CA ARG A 120 6.27 -24.36 2.44
C ARG A 120 7.07 -24.45 1.14
N GLU A 121 7.49 -25.64 0.72
CA GLU A 121 8.24 -25.81 -0.52
C GLU A 121 7.43 -25.37 -1.75
N GLU A 122 6.16 -25.72 -1.79
CA GLU A 122 5.27 -25.36 -2.89
C GLU A 122 5.02 -23.84 -2.96
N TYR A 123 4.52 -23.25 -1.87
CA TYR A 123 4.08 -21.87 -1.86
C TYR A 123 5.21 -20.86 -1.68
N GLY A 124 6.26 -21.19 -0.95
CA GLY A 124 7.46 -20.35 -0.87
C GLY A 124 8.12 -20.16 -2.23
N THR A 125 8.33 -21.24 -2.97
CA THR A 125 8.86 -21.18 -4.34
C THR A 125 7.96 -20.38 -5.28
N ARG A 126 6.63 -20.50 -5.15
CA ARG A 126 5.68 -19.75 -5.98
C ARG A 126 5.74 -18.25 -5.71
N ILE A 127 5.84 -17.84 -4.46
CA ILE A 127 5.98 -16.45 -4.05
C ILE A 127 7.25 -15.83 -4.66
N VAL A 128 8.38 -16.50 -4.55
CA VAL A 128 9.65 -16.05 -5.14
C VAL A 128 9.52 -15.87 -6.65
N LYS A 129 8.91 -16.81 -7.35
CA LYS A 129 8.66 -16.70 -8.80
C LYS A 129 7.78 -15.49 -9.14
N GLN A 130 6.77 -15.19 -8.34
CA GLN A 130 5.93 -14.01 -8.54
C GLN A 130 6.72 -12.71 -8.36
N LEU A 131 7.63 -12.65 -7.39
CA LEU A 131 8.52 -11.51 -7.19
C LEU A 131 9.54 -11.36 -8.33
N HIS A 132 10.05 -12.46 -8.88
CA HIS A 132 10.88 -12.44 -10.09
C HIS A 132 10.12 -11.83 -11.27
N LYS A 133 8.87 -12.23 -11.48
CA LYS A 133 8.02 -11.67 -12.56
C LYS A 133 7.72 -10.18 -12.36
N LEU A 134 7.63 -9.71 -11.13
CA LEU A 134 7.48 -8.28 -10.83
C LEU A 134 8.77 -7.47 -11.08
N GLY A 135 9.91 -8.14 -11.28
CA GLY A 135 11.20 -7.50 -11.48
C GLY A 135 11.92 -7.11 -10.19
N SER A 136 11.57 -7.72 -9.07
CA SER A 136 12.16 -7.41 -7.76
C SER A 136 13.65 -7.72 -7.74
N SER A 137 14.49 -6.71 -7.46
CA SER A 137 15.95 -6.82 -7.44
C SER A 137 16.53 -7.14 -6.05
N ALA A 138 15.87 -8.09 -5.36
CA ALA A 138 16.32 -8.55 -4.06
C ALA A 138 17.53 -9.49 -4.18
N ASP A 139 18.34 -9.56 -3.14
CA ASP A 139 19.50 -10.45 -3.07
C ASP A 139 19.07 -11.89 -2.78
N TRP A 140 18.70 -12.62 -3.83
CA TRP A 140 18.17 -13.98 -3.74
C TRP A 140 19.21 -15.01 -3.24
N ASP A 141 20.51 -14.71 -3.30
CA ASP A 141 21.54 -15.54 -2.69
C ASP A 141 21.44 -15.52 -1.15
N ARG A 142 20.75 -14.53 -0.58
CA ARG A 142 20.49 -14.33 0.85
C ARG A 142 19.06 -14.62 1.28
N GLU A 143 18.27 -15.32 0.45
CA GLU A 143 16.90 -15.67 0.81
C GLU A 143 16.83 -16.40 2.15
N ARG A 144 15.96 -15.93 3.04
CA ARG A 144 15.74 -16.48 4.37
C ARG A 144 14.30 -16.96 4.57
N PHE A 145 14.13 -17.80 5.54
CA PHE A 145 12.82 -18.26 6.01
C PHE A 145 12.78 -18.15 7.53
N THR A 146 11.67 -17.63 8.08
CA THR A 146 11.57 -17.38 9.54
C THR A 146 11.77 -18.62 10.41
N MET A 147 11.65 -19.82 9.86
CA MET A 147 11.96 -21.10 10.53
C MET A 147 13.22 -21.79 9.99
N ASP A 148 14.10 -21.10 9.26
CA ASP A 148 15.40 -21.66 8.96
C ASP A 148 16.25 -21.81 10.23
N GLU A 149 17.34 -22.54 10.14
CA GLU A 149 18.20 -22.86 11.29
C GLU A 149 18.71 -21.62 12.02
N GLY A 150 19.20 -20.62 11.28
CA GLY A 150 19.75 -19.39 11.88
C GLY A 150 18.67 -18.52 12.53
N CYS A 151 17.51 -18.35 11.87
CA CYS A 151 16.39 -17.61 12.43
C CYS A 151 15.79 -18.34 13.64
N SER A 152 15.74 -19.67 13.61
CA SER A 152 15.28 -20.48 14.74
C SER A 152 16.24 -20.38 15.94
N ASP A 153 17.55 -20.38 15.72
CA ASP A 153 18.53 -20.17 16.80
C ASP A 153 18.38 -18.79 17.45
N ALA A 154 18.13 -17.75 16.64
CA ALA A 154 17.86 -16.40 17.13
C ALA A 154 16.61 -16.36 18.02
N VAL A 155 15.53 -17.05 17.62
CA VAL A 155 14.28 -17.14 18.40
C VAL A 155 14.54 -17.78 19.76
N LEU A 156 15.25 -18.91 19.80
CA LEU A 156 15.58 -19.60 21.04
C LEU A 156 16.42 -18.71 21.96
N GLU A 157 17.44 -18.03 21.39
CA GLU A 157 18.31 -17.12 22.14
C GLU A 157 17.52 -15.96 22.77
N VAL A 158 16.61 -15.33 22.01
CA VAL A 158 15.78 -14.23 22.52
C VAL A 158 14.86 -14.73 23.64
N PHE A 159 14.21 -15.89 23.45
CA PHE A 159 13.33 -16.44 24.46
C PHE A 159 14.07 -16.68 25.79
N ILE A 160 15.23 -17.32 25.72
CA ILE A 160 16.06 -17.63 26.90
C ILE A 160 16.49 -16.34 27.59
N LYS A 161 17.05 -15.37 26.87
CA LYS A 161 17.50 -14.10 27.43
C LYS A 161 16.37 -13.31 28.11
N LEU A 162 15.19 -13.24 27.48
CA LEU A 162 14.04 -12.54 28.07
C LEU A 162 13.50 -13.31 29.30
N TYR A 163 13.55 -14.63 29.30
CA TYR A 163 13.15 -15.44 30.45
C TYR A 163 14.13 -15.24 31.62
N GLU A 164 15.43 -15.27 31.39
CA GLU A 164 16.47 -15.03 32.43
C GLU A 164 16.38 -13.62 33.03
N LYS A 165 15.99 -12.60 32.23
CA LYS A 165 15.70 -11.26 32.72
C LYS A 165 14.36 -11.14 33.46
N GLY A 166 13.55 -12.19 33.48
CA GLY A 166 12.22 -12.19 34.07
C GLY A 166 11.17 -11.39 33.28
N TYR A 167 11.44 -11.11 32.00
CA TYR A 167 10.47 -10.49 31.10
C TYR A 167 9.50 -11.53 30.51
N ILE A 168 9.95 -12.76 30.25
CA ILE A 168 9.07 -13.87 29.90
C ILE A 168 8.66 -14.62 31.18
N TYR A 169 7.37 -14.87 31.30
CA TYR A 169 6.77 -15.62 32.42
C TYR A 169 5.59 -16.44 31.95
N LYS A 170 5.28 -17.51 32.71
CA LYS A 170 4.04 -18.30 32.52
C LYS A 170 3.02 -17.89 33.59
N GLY A 171 1.80 -17.57 33.17
CA GLY A 171 0.76 -17.10 34.08
C GLY A 171 -0.64 -17.35 33.58
N SER A 172 -1.61 -17.34 34.51
CA SER A 172 -3.03 -17.38 34.18
C SER A 172 -3.53 -15.96 33.95
N ARG A 173 -4.01 -15.71 32.75
CA ARG A 173 -4.64 -14.42 32.39
C ARG A 173 -5.78 -14.68 31.42
N ILE A 174 -6.66 -13.71 31.31
CA ILE A 174 -7.69 -13.75 30.28
C ILE A 174 -7.07 -13.49 28.91
N VAL A 175 -7.39 -14.35 27.95
CA VAL A 175 -6.94 -14.28 26.56
C VAL A 175 -8.12 -14.44 25.61
N ASN A 176 -7.98 -13.90 24.39
CA ASN A 176 -8.94 -14.21 23.33
C ASN A 176 -8.69 -15.64 22.83
N TRP A 177 -9.68 -16.48 22.95
CA TRP A 177 -9.60 -17.89 22.56
C TRP A 177 -10.47 -18.17 21.33
N CYS A 178 -9.91 -18.80 20.33
CA CYS A 178 -10.67 -19.28 19.17
C CYS A 178 -11.09 -20.73 19.38
N PRO A 179 -12.39 -21.06 19.55
CA PRO A 179 -12.84 -22.41 19.82
C PRO A 179 -12.74 -23.35 18.62
N VAL A 180 -12.67 -22.83 17.41
CA VAL A 180 -12.49 -23.61 16.17
C VAL A 180 -11.02 -23.95 15.94
N CYS A 181 -10.14 -22.97 16.06
CA CYS A 181 -8.70 -23.19 15.93
C CYS A 181 -8.06 -23.77 17.19
N LYS A 182 -8.79 -23.74 18.31
CA LYS A 182 -8.36 -24.22 19.66
C LYS A 182 -7.03 -23.62 20.09
N THR A 183 -6.89 -22.31 19.93
CA THR A 183 -5.68 -21.56 20.28
C THR A 183 -6.02 -20.15 20.74
N SER A 184 -5.11 -19.57 21.54
CA SER A 184 -5.14 -18.14 21.84
C SER A 184 -4.82 -17.33 20.60
N ILE A 185 -5.43 -16.16 20.48
CA ILE A 185 -5.16 -15.18 19.44
C ILE A 185 -4.88 -13.82 20.09
N SER A 186 -4.12 -12.95 19.39
CA SER A 186 -3.84 -11.61 19.91
C SER A 186 -5.04 -10.67 19.74
N ASP A 187 -5.10 -9.60 20.55
CA ASP A 187 -6.20 -8.61 20.49
C ASP A 187 -6.35 -8.02 19.08
N ALA A 188 -5.25 -7.88 18.36
CA ALA A 188 -5.23 -7.30 17.03
C ALA A 188 -5.71 -8.27 15.92
N GLU A 189 -5.77 -9.60 16.19
CA GLU A 189 -6.38 -10.61 15.31
C GLU A 189 -7.89 -10.73 15.52
N VAL A 190 -8.45 -9.95 16.44
CA VAL A 190 -9.89 -9.90 16.71
C VAL A 190 -10.52 -8.78 15.87
N GLU A 191 -11.32 -9.16 14.89
CA GLU A 191 -12.16 -8.23 14.12
C GLU A 191 -13.49 -8.02 14.86
N HIS A 192 -13.85 -6.77 15.08
CA HIS A 192 -15.14 -6.43 15.69
C HIS A 192 -16.19 -6.26 14.59
N VAL A 193 -17.21 -7.10 14.65
CA VAL A 193 -18.33 -7.10 13.69
C VAL A 193 -19.61 -6.79 14.43
N GLU A 194 -20.36 -5.82 13.91
CA GLU A 194 -21.69 -5.52 14.43
C GLU A 194 -22.64 -6.70 14.13
N GLN A 195 -23.25 -7.23 15.17
CA GLN A 195 -24.20 -8.34 15.11
C GLN A 195 -25.47 -8.01 15.86
N ASP A 196 -26.60 -8.41 15.28
CA ASP A 196 -27.88 -8.37 15.97
C ASP A 196 -27.91 -9.46 17.03
N GLY A 197 -28.25 -9.05 18.24
CA GLY A 197 -28.36 -9.92 19.40
C GLY A 197 -29.48 -9.43 20.33
N PHE A 198 -29.38 -9.80 21.58
CA PHE A 198 -30.38 -9.43 22.59
C PHE A 198 -29.70 -9.10 23.91
N PHE A 199 -30.36 -8.26 24.70
CA PHE A 199 -30.19 -8.23 26.14
C PHE A 199 -31.24 -9.14 26.80
N TRP A 200 -30.78 -10.12 27.54
CA TRP A 200 -31.60 -10.95 28.42
C TRP A 200 -31.58 -10.32 29.78
N HIS A 201 -32.76 -9.91 30.26
CA HIS A 201 -32.96 -9.36 31.59
C HIS A 201 -33.35 -10.48 32.53
N ILE A 202 -32.56 -10.71 33.59
CA ILE A 202 -32.65 -11.87 34.46
C ILE A 202 -32.66 -11.37 35.92
N ASN A 203 -33.59 -11.90 36.71
CA ASN A 203 -33.72 -11.65 38.15
C ASN A 203 -32.84 -12.61 38.95
N TYR A 204 -31.97 -12.05 39.79
CA TYR A 204 -31.19 -12.81 40.76
C TYR A 204 -31.84 -12.61 42.15
N PRO A 205 -32.38 -13.68 42.79
CA PRO A 205 -33.05 -13.55 44.08
C PRO A 205 -32.08 -13.14 45.21
N VAL A 206 -32.50 -12.25 46.09
CA VAL A 206 -31.73 -11.88 47.29
C VAL A 206 -31.91 -12.92 48.35
N VAL A 207 -30.83 -13.49 48.88
CA VAL A 207 -30.86 -14.53 49.91
C VAL A 207 -31.51 -14.00 51.17
N GLY A 208 -32.52 -14.72 51.70
CA GLY A 208 -33.21 -14.36 52.93
C GLY A 208 -34.28 -13.26 52.79
N GLU A 209 -34.50 -12.72 51.56
CA GLU A 209 -35.54 -11.72 51.29
C GLU A 209 -36.50 -12.20 50.19
N PRO A 210 -37.47 -13.05 50.51
CA PRO A 210 -38.40 -13.59 49.50
C PRO A 210 -39.11 -12.50 48.69
N GLY A 211 -39.09 -12.63 47.34
CA GLY A 211 -39.69 -11.68 46.41
C GLY A 211 -38.84 -10.46 46.10
N ARG A 212 -37.63 -10.35 46.64
CA ARG A 212 -36.67 -9.32 46.27
C ARG A 212 -35.64 -9.86 45.26
N PHE A 213 -35.42 -9.13 44.21
CA PHE A 213 -34.52 -9.50 43.11
C PHE A 213 -33.58 -8.37 42.77
N VAL A 214 -32.43 -8.72 42.20
CA VAL A 214 -31.55 -7.82 41.50
C VAL A 214 -31.65 -8.17 40.01
N GLU A 215 -32.13 -7.24 39.21
CA GLU A 215 -32.23 -7.41 37.75
C GLU A 215 -30.89 -7.10 37.07
N ILE A 216 -30.37 -8.07 36.35
CA ILE A 216 -29.19 -7.90 35.52
C ILE A 216 -29.58 -8.00 34.03
N ALA A 217 -28.84 -7.32 33.13
CA ALA A 217 -28.99 -7.47 31.69
C ALA A 217 -27.68 -7.97 31.11
N THR A 218 -27.75 -9.03 30.32
CA THR A 218 -26.56 -9.63 29.69
C THR A 218 -26.79 -9.98 28.22
N THR A 219 -25.77 -9.88 27.42
CA THR A 219 -25.74 -10.38 26.02
C THR A 219 -25.28 -11.84 25.96
N ARG A 220 -24.79 -12.41 27.08
CA ARG A 220 -24.17 -13.73 27.15
C ARG A 220 -24.71 -14.54 28.34
N PRO A 221 -26.01 -14.95 28.33
CA PRO A 221 -26.61 -15.68 29.42
C PRO A 221 -25.94 -17.04 29.72
N GLU A 222 -25.30 -17.67 28.74
CA GLU A 222 -24.56 -18.92 28.89
C GLU A 222 -23.38 -18.80 29.85
N THR A 223 -22.82 -17.62 30.08
CA THR A 223 -21.70 -17.43 31.01
C THR A 223 -22.14 -17.29 32.45
N LEU A 224 -23.46 -17.23 32.72
CA LEU A 224 -24.03 -17.12 34.05
C LEU A 224 -23.49 -18.19 35.05
N LEU A 225 -23.24 -19.40 34.55
CA LEU A 225 -22.68 -20.49 35.37
C LEU A 225 -21.30 -20.14 35.96
N GLY A 226 -20.60 -19.18 35.45
CA GLY A 226 -19.29 -18.72 35.91
C GLY A 226 -19.35 -17.42 36.75
N ASP A 227 -20.52 -16.87 37.02
CA ASP A 227 -20.65 -15.64 37.81
C ASP A 227 -20.17 -15.85 39.27
N THR A 228 -19.42 -14.88 39.77
CA THR A 228 -18.87 -14.90 41.14
C THR A 228 -19.24 -13.68 41.96
N ALA A 229 -19.84 -12.65 41.33
CA ALA A 229 -20.44 -11.51 42.01
C ALA A 229 -21.43 -10.79 41.07
N VAL A 230 -22.22 -9.90 41.63
CA VAL A 230 -22.91 -8.81 40.91
C VAL A 230 -22.33 -7.49 41.41
N ALA A 231 -21.87 -6.63 40.49
CA ALA A 231 -21.32 -5.33 40.82
C ALA A 231 -22.37 -4.23 40.65
N VAL A 232 -22.34 -3.24 41.54
CA VAL A 232 -23.12 -2.00 41.43
C VAL A 232 -22.20 -0.79 41.62
N ASN A 233 -22.58 0.37 41.13
CA ASN A 233 -21.82 1.57 41.40
C ASN A 233 -21.96 2.02 42.83
N PRO A 234 -20.88 2.35 43.57
CA PRO A 234 -20.96 2.79 44.98
C PRO A 234 -21.84 4.03 45.20
N ASP A 235 -21.98 4.87 44.16
CA ASP A 235 -22.78 6.10 44.23
C ASP A 235 -24.22 5.90 43.69
N ASP A 236 -24.64 4.67 43.44
CA ASP A 236 -26.01 4.38 42.97
C ASP A 236 -26.94 4.11 44.18
N ASP A 237 -27.77 5.11 44.48
CA ASP A 237 -28.70 5.05 45.62
C ASP A 237 -29.69 3.89 45.53
N ARG A 238 -29.96 3.36 44.34
CA ARG A 238 -30.90 2.27 44.11
C ARG A 238 -30.42 0.95 44.76
N TYR A 239 -29.10 0.81 44.93
CA TYR A 239 -28.48 -0.46 45.31
C TYR A 239 -27.60 -0.39 46.56
N LYS A 240 -27.51 0.76 47.24
CA LYS A 240 -26.66 0.94 48.44
C LYS A 240 -27.01 -0.07 49.55
N ASP A 241 -28.28 -0.41 49.70
CA ASP A 241 -28.76 -1.30 50.78
C ASP A 241 -28.55 -2.78 50.48
N ILE A 242 -28.17 -3.16 49.25
CA ILE A 242 -27.90 -4.54 48.87
C ILE A 242 -26.41 -4.88 48.80
N VAL A 243 -25.54 -3.88 48.82
CA VAL A 243 -24.09 -4.12 48.84
C VAL A 243 -23.69 -4.98 50.02
N GLY A 244 -22.94 -6.05 49.77
CA GLY A 244 -22.54 -7.02 50.77
C GLY A 244 -23.57 -8.14 51.04
N LYS A 245 -24.80 -8.06 50.49
CA LYS A 245 -25.75 -9.17 50.54
C LYS A 245 -25.39 -10.26 49.54
N MET A 246 -25.92 -11.46 49.76
CA MET A 246 -25.77 -12.60 48.87
C MET A 246 -26.97 -12.72 47.93
N LEU A 247 -26.72 -13.13 46.70
CA LEU A 247 -27.75 -13.47 45.72
C LEU A 247 -27.70 -14.96 45.42
N GLU A 248 -28.85 -15.57 45.20
CA GLU A 248 -28.93 -16.91 44.63
C GLU A 248 -28.60 -16.85 43.17
N LEU A 249 -27.55 -17.55 42.72
CA LEU A 249 -27.19 -17.60 41.31
C LEU A 249 -28.16 -18.57 40.60
N PRO A 250 -29.00 -18.04 39.67
CA PRO A 250 -29.95 -18.88 38.95
C PRO A 250 -29.28 -20.07 38.24
N LEU A 251 -30.04 -21.15 38.07
CA LEU A 251 -29.63 -22.42 37.44
C LEU A 251 -28.47 -23.14 38.16
N THR A 252 -28.08 -22.69 39.35
CA THR A 252 -27.01 -23.30 40.15
C THR A 252 -27.44 -23.43 41.61
N ASN A 253 -26.60 -24.08 42.43
CA ASN A 253 -26.78 -24.12 43.89
C ASN A 253 -25.78 -23.16 44.57
N ARG A 254 -25.28 -22.14 43.87
CA ARG A 254 -24.29 -21.19 44.40
C ARG A 254 -24.96 -19.88 44.85
N GLN A 255 -24.33 -19.25 45.82
CA GLN A 255 -24.65 -17.89 46.23
C GLN A 255 -23.44 -16.99 45.90
N ILE A 256 -23.70 -15.79 45.41
CA ILE A 256 -22.68 -14.81 45.02
C ILE A 256 -22.93 -13.46 45.72
N PRO A 257 -21.88 -12.70 46.10
CA PRO A 257 -22.02 -11.41 46.75
C PRO A 257 -22.41 -10.31 45.80
N VAL A 258 -23.08 -9.29 46.33
CA VAL A 258 -23.16 -7.97 45.68
C VAL A 258 -21.98 -7.11 46.12
N ILE A 259 -21.19 -6.62 45.19
CA ILE A 259 -20.02 -5.79 45.43
C ILE A 259 -20.21 -4.37 44.87
N ALA A 260 -19.48 -3.40 45.42
CA ALA A 260 -19.47 -2.04 44.90
C ALA A 260 -18.18 -1.78 44.12
N ASP A 261 -18.29 -1.35 42.87
CA ASP A 261 -17.16 -1.03 42.00
C ASP A 261 -17.48 0.15 41.07
N GLU A 262 -16.59 1.11 40.97
CA GLU A 262 -16.73 2.31 40.14
C GLU A 262 -16.76 2.00 38.63
N TYR A 263 -16.37 0.78 38.23
CA TYR A 263 -16.47 0.28 36.87
C TYR A 263 -17.91 0.31 36.33
N VAL A 264 -18.90 0.13 37.19
CA VAL A 264 -20.30 0.04 36.78
C VAL A 264 -20.88 1.40 36.45
N ASP A 265 -21.32 1.55 35.21
CA ASP A 265 -22.07 2.73 34.78
C ASP A 265 -23.54 2.63 35.28
N LYS A 266 -23.92 3.50 36.22
CA LYS A 266 -25.26 3.54 36.80
C LYS A 266 -26.37 3.94 35.83
N GLU A 267 -26.03 4.59 34.74
CA GLU A 267 -26.97 5.04 33.69
C GLU A 267 -27.14 4.00 32.57
N PHE A 268 -26.28 2.98 32.54
CA PHE A 268 -26.34 1.94 31.50
C PHE A 268 -27.08 0.69 31.97
N GLY A 269 -28.02 0.22 31.17
CA GLY A 269 -28.79 -0.99 31.42
C GLY A 269 -29.59 -0.93 32.74
N THR A 270 -29.37 -1.87 33.64
CA THR A 270 -30.01 -1.91 34.95
C THR A 270 -29.23 -1.19 36.02
N GLY A 271 -27.98 -0.77 35.75
CA GLY A 271 -27.02 -0.30 36.74
C GLY A 271 -26.42 -1.41 37.61
N CYS A 272 -26.70 -2.67 37.30
CA CYS A 272 -26.10 -3.85 37.88
C CYS A 272 -25.41 -4.69 36.82
N VAL A 273 -24.19 -5.13 37.08
CA VAL A 273 -23.37 -5.93 36.12
C VAL A 273 -23.04 -7.28 36.81
N LYS A 274 -23.37 -8.37 36.14
CA LYS A 274 -22.87 -9.68 36.57
C LYS A 274 -21.37 -9.76 36.34
N ILE A 275 -20.62 -10.33 37.25
CA ILE A 275 -19.17 -10.43 37.14
C ILE A 275 -18.78 -11.89 36.94
N THR A 276 -18.21 -12.15 35.77
CA THR A 276 -17.74 -13.46 35.33
C THR A 276 -16.23 -13.38 34.98
N PRO A 277 -15.34 -13.38 35.98
CA PRO A 277 -13.92 -13.05 35.80
C PRO A 277 -13.20 -13.94 34.79
N ALA A 278 -13.63 -15.17 34.58
CA ALA A 278 -13.00 -16.10 33.66
C ALA A 278 -13.41 -15.90 32.19
N HIS A 279 -14.45 -15.08 31.89
CA HIS A 279 -15.04 -14.99 30.54
C HIS A 279 -15.31 -13.57 30.03
N ASP A 280 -14.86 -12.55 30.76
CA ASP A 280 -14.89 -11.15 30.31
C ASP A 280 -13.64 -10.38 30.78
N PRO A 281 -12.95 -9.64 29.92
CA PRO A 281 -11.72 -8.92 30.30
C PRO A 281 -11.93 -7.87 31.39
N ASN A 282 -13.08 -7.16 31.39
CA ASN A 282 -13.37 -6.14 32.38
C ASN A 282 -13.74 -6.80 33.71
N ASP A 283 -14.54 -7.87 33.68
CA ASP A 283 -14.89 -8.65 34.87
C ASP A 283 -13.66 -9.30 35.51
N PHE A 284 -12.66 -9.69 34.71
CA PHE A 284 -11.39 -10.20 35.20
C PHE A 284 -10.65 -9.16 36.07
N GLU A 285 -10.61 -7.91 35.64
CA GLU A 285 -9.97 -6.83 36.42
C GLU A 285 -10.79 -6.49 37.68
N VAL A 286 -12.13 -6.47 37.60
CA VAL A 286 -12.98 -6.36 38.76
C VAL A 286 -12.73 -7.54 39.72
N GLY A 287 -12.67 -8.75 39.17
CA GLY A 287 -12.39 -9.97 39.95
C GLY A 287 -11.08 -9.89 40.74
N LYS A 288 -10.02 -9.36 40.13
CA LYS A 288 -8.74 -9.14 40.82
C LYS A 288 -8.84 -8.12 41.94
N ARG A 289 -9.52 -6.99 41.74
CA ARG A 289 -9.70 -5.94 42.77
C ARG A 289 -10.44 -6.45 43.98
N HIS A 290 -11.42 -7.33 43.74
CA HIS A 290 -12.29 -7.90 44.80
C HIS A 290 -11.91 -9.32 45.22
N ASN A 291 -10.80 -9.87 44.71
CA ASN A 291 -10.30 -11.22 44.96
C ASN A 291 -11.39 -12.30 44.74
N LEU A 292 -12.12 -12.20 43.64
CA LEU A 292 -13.15 -13.14 43.23
C LEU A 292 -12.55 -14.39 42.59
N GLU A 293 -13.29 -15.51 42.71
CA GLU A 293 -12.89 -16.77 42.07
C GLU A 293 -13.03 -16.70 40.53
N GLU A 294 -12.08 -17.30 39.82
CA GLU A 294 -12.09 -17.38 38.36
C GLU A 294 -12.62 -18.76 37.93
N ILE A 295 -13.93 -18.86 37.64
CA ILE A 295 -14.58 -20.12 37.27
C ILE A 295 -14.66 -20.23 35.74
N VAL A 296 -13.79 -21.05 35.15
CA VAL A 296 -13.83 -21.36 33.72
C VAL A 296 -14.92 -22.36 33.41
N ILE A 297 -15.90 -21.99 32.60
CA ILE A 297 -17.09 -22.83 32.32
C ILE A 297 -17.10 -23.44 30.93
N LEU A 298 -16.11 -23.13 30.08
CA LEU A 298 -16.03 -23.59 28.72
C LEU A 298 -14.78 -24.46 28.49
N ASN A 299 -14.96 -25.54 27.76
CA ASN A 299 -13.87 -26.31 27.16
C ASN A 299 -13.21 -25.54 26.00
N ASP A 300 -12.11 -26.06 25.46
CA ASP A 300 -11.37 -25.47 24.35
C ASP A 300 -12.21 -25.32 23.06
N ASP A 301 -13.26 -26.11 22.89
CA ASP A 301 -14.21 -26.03 21.77
C ASP A 301 -15.49 -25.24 22.11
N ALA A 302 -15.46 -24.50 23.19
CA ALA A 302 -16.58 -23.73 23.74
C ALA A 302 -17.83 -24.55 24.09
N THR A 303 -17.67 -25.83 24.40
CA THR A 303 -18.72 -26.62 25.06
C THR A 303 -18.67 -26.36 26.55
N ILE A 304 -19.85 -26.47 27.24
CA ILE A 304 -19.95 -26.28 28.68
C ILE A 304 -19.20 -27.40 29.42
N ASN A 305 -18.32 -27.06 30.37
CA ASN A 305 -17.53 -28.01 31.16
C ASN A 305 -17.98 -28.16 32.61
N VAL A 306 -18.97 -27.38 33.00
CA VAL A 306 -19.52 -27.45 34.39
C VAL A 306 -20.50 -28.63 34.52
N PRO A 307 -20.34 -29.52 35.55
CA PRO A 307 -21.27 -30.62 35.76
C PRO A 307 -22.70 -30.11 35.96
N GLY A 308 -23.65 -30.74 35.27
CA GLY A 308 -25.06 -30.38 35.36
C GLY A 308 -25.81 -30.62 34.07
N PRO A 309 -27.02 -30.08 33.92
CA PRO A 309 -27.89 -30.36 32.78
C PRO A 309 -27.36 -29.82 31.45
N TYR A 310 -26.42 -28.87 31.47
CA TYR A 310 -25.84 -28.22 30.30
C TYR A 310 -24.47 -28.79 29.91
N PHE A 311 -23.93 -29.73 30.66
CA PHE A 311 -22.60 -30.31 30.43
C PHE A 311 -22.46 -30.86 29.02
N GLY A 312 -21.38 -30.47 28.32
CA GLY A 312 -21.04 -30.89 26.95
C GLY A 312 -21.86 -30.23 25.85
N MET A 313 -22.82 -29.35 26.16
CA MET A 313 -23.54 -28.57 25.15
C MET A 313 -22.66 -27.48 24.55
N ASP A 314 -22.80 -27.22 23.23
CA ASP A 314 -22.26 -26.03 22.61
C ASP A 314 -22.79 -24.75 23.30
N ARG A 315 -21.97 -23.73 23.41
CA ARG A 315 -22.30 -22.47 24.08
C ARG A 315 -23.63 -21.84 23.63
N TYR A 316 -23.95 -21.89 22.33
CA TYR A 316 -25.19 -21.31 21.80
C TYR A 316 -26.41 -22.20 22.03
N GLU A 317 -26.23 -23.52 22.01
CA GLU A 317 -27.30 -24.47 22.42
C GLU A 317 -27.58 -24.38 23.93
N ALA A 318 -26.52 -24.30 24.71
CA ALA A 318 -26.67 -24.07 26.18
C ALA A 318 -27.40 -22.76 26.46
N ARG A 319 -27.06 -21.66 25.75
CA ARG A 319 -27.74 -20.37 25.86
C ARG A 319 -29.25 -20.52 25.67
N LYS A 320 -29.68 -21.20 24.59
CA LYS A 320 -31.12 -21.42 24.31
C LYS A 320 -31.81 -22.19 25.41
N VAL A 321 -31.20 -23.28 25.89
CA VAL A 321 -31.78 -24.11 26.94
C VAL A 321 -31.82 -23.35 28.26
N MET A 322 -30.76 -22.67 28.65
CA MET A 322 -30.69 -21.89 29.88
C MET A 322 -31.73 -20.76 29.90
N VAL A 323 -31.90 -20.04 28.82
CA VAL A 323 -32.93 -18.99 28.71
C VAL A 323 -34.34 -19.57 28.89
N ALA A 324 -34.63 -20.72 28.28
CA ALA A 324 -35.92 -21.40 28.45
C ALA A 324 -36.13 -21.89 29.88
N ASP A 325 -35.10 -22.35 30.57
CA ASP A 325 -35.20 -22.77 31.97
C ASP A 325 -35.36 -21.57 32.92
N LEU A 326 -34.69 -20.43 32.66
CA LEU A 326 -34.93 -19.19 33.41
C LEU A 326 -36.36 -18.68 33.27
N ASP A 327 -36.93 -18.79 32.05
CA ASP A 327 -38.35 -18.45 31.83
C ASP A 327 -39.31 -19.35 32.61
N LYS A 328 -39.10 -20.67 32.59
CA LYS A 328 -39.88 -21.63 33.41
C LYS A 328 -39.77 -21.35 34.90
N MET A 329 -38.62 -20.88 35.40
CA MET A 329 -38.41 -20.49 36.77
C MET A 329 -39.03 -19.12 37.13
N GLY A 330 -39.52 -18.37 36.14
CA GLY A 330 -40.05 -17.01 36.32
C GLY A 330 -38.97 -15.98 36.63
N LEU A 331 -37.71 -16.26 36.28
CA LEU A 331 -36.57 -15.39 36.52
C LEU A 331 -36.19 -14.60 35.28
N LEU A 332 -36.67 -14.95 34.09
CA LEU A 332 -36.51 -14.17 32.88
C LEU A 332 -37.52 -13.01 32.86
N VAL A 333 -37.07 -11.78 32.91
CA VAL A 333 -37.93 -10.60 32.96
C VAL A 333 -38.38 -10.19 31.56
N LYS A 334 -37.45 -10.03 30.64
CA LYS A 334 -37.71 -9.63 29.24
C LYS A 334 -36.48 -9.92 28.37
N ILE A 335 -36.72 -9.94 27.08
CA ILE A 335 -35.68 -10.03 26.04
C ILE A 335 -35.80 -8.78 25.18
N VAL A 336 -34.73 -7.99 25.09
CA VAL A 336 -34.68 -6.73 24.33
C VAL A 336 -33.69 -6.87 23.16
N PRO A 337 -34.13 -6.62 21.91
CA PRO A 337 -33.19 -6.59 20.77
C PRO A 337 -32.08 -5.56 21.01
N HIS A 338 -30.86 -5.98 20.75
CA HIS A 338 -29.66 -5.14 20.91
C HIS A 338 -28.61 -5.50 19.88
N SER A 339 -28.16 -4.50 19.10
CA SER A 339 -27.02 -4.67 18.22
C SER A 339 -25.75 -4.28 18.95
N HIS A 340 -24.74 -5.11 18.87
CA HIS A 340 -23.45 -4.90 19.54
C HIS A 340 -22.28 -5.46 18.74
N ASN A 341 -21.11 -4.92 19.01
CA ASN A 341 -19.87 -5.39 18.39
C ASN A 341 -19.39 -6.68 19.02
N VAL A 342 -19.26 -7.72 18.21
CA VAL A 342 -18.77 -9.03 18.62
C VAL A 342 -17.39 -9.27 18.04
N GLY A 343 -16.44 -9.67 18.87
CA GLY A 343 -15.10 -10.05 18.43
C GLY A 343 -15.13 -11.37 17.67
N THR A 344 -14.55 -11.39 16.46
CA THR A 344 -14.40 -12.58 15.63
C THR A 344 -12.95 -12.78 15.24
N HIS A 345 -12.51 -14.03 15.09
CA HIS A 345 -11.17 -14.35 14.62
C HIS A 345 -11.02 -14.02 13.13
N ASP A 346 -10.03 -13.24 12.77
CA ASP A 346 -9.81 -12.75 11.40
C ASP A 346 -9.66 -13.88 10.36
N ARG A 347 -9.18 -15.07 10.75
CA ARG A 347 -8.91 -16.22 9.86
C ARG A 347 -10.12 -17.13 9.64
N CYS A 348 -10.82 -17.51 10.71
CA CYS A 348 -11.93 -18.47 10.61
C CYS A 348 -13.31 -17.82 10.81
N LYS A 349 -13.36 -16.51 11.11
CA LYS A 349 -14.58 -15.71 11.34
C LYS A 349 -15.46 -16.20 12.49
N THR A 350 -14.93 -17.08 13.33
CA THR A 350 -15.64 -17.58 14.52
C THR A 350 -15.61 -16.51 15.62
N THR A 351 -16.71 -16.36 16.33
CA THR A 351 -16.77 -15.53 17.56
C THR A 351 -15.76 -16.03 18.56
N VAL A 352 -14.86 -15.15 19.01
CA VAL A 352 -13.85 -15.47 20.02
C VAL A 352 -14.47 -15.55 21.41
N GLU A 353 -13.87 -16.36 22.28
CA GLU A 353 -14.24 -16.48 23.68
C GLU A 353 -13.12 -15.92 24.57
N PRO A 354 -13.35 -14.82 25.29
CA PRO A 354 -12.45 -14.46 26.36
C PRO A 354 -12.44 -15.59 27.41
N MET A 355 -11.25 -16.14 27.71
CA MET A 355 -11.10 -17.25 28.64
C MET A 355 -9.82 -17.09 29.45
N VAL A 356 -9.86 -17.38 30.75
CA VAL A 356 -8.66 -17.49 31.57
C VAL A 356 -7.92 -18.77 31.20
N LYS A 357 -6.69 -18.61 30.75
CA LYS A 357 -5.78 -19.71 30.35
C LYS A 357 -4.39 -19.48 30.92
N GLN A 358 -3.70 -20.56 31.21
CA GLN A 358 -2.29 -20.52 31.53
C GLN A 358 -1.49 -20.42 30.24
N GLN A 359 -0.81 -19.29 30.02
CA GLN A 359 -0.08 -18.95 28.80
C GLN A 359 1.30 -18.38 29.11
N TRP A 360 2.15 -18.29 28.10
CA TRP A 360 3.43 -17.58 28.18
C TRP A 360 3.24 -16.13 27.72
N PHE A 361 3.80 -15.19 28.49
CA PHE A 361 3.68 -13.76 28.27
C PHE A 361 5.03 -13.08 28.29
N VAL A 362 5.13 -11.96 27.54
CA VAL A 362 6.22 -10.99 27.65
C VAL A 362 5.70 -9.75 28.39
N LYS A 363 6.41 -9.33 29.46
CA LYS A 363 6.16 -8.04 30.11
C LYS A 363 6.56 -6.91 29.19
N MET A 364 5.64 -6.02 28.86
CA MET A 364 5.88 -5.00 27.85
C MET A 364 6.26 -3.64 28.43
N ASP A 365 5.98 -3.34 29.70
CA ASP A 365 6.19 -2.01 30.28
C ASP A 365 7.64 -1.49 30.10
N GLU A 366 8.63 -2.31 30.40
CA GLU A 366 10.03 -1.93 30.31
C GLU A 366 10.52 -1.90 28.85
N MET A 367 10.00 -2.77 28.00
CA MET A 367 10.39 -2.85 26.60
C MET A 367 9.78 -1.71 25.76
N ALA A 368 8.63 -1.20 26.14
CA ALA A 368 7.96 -0.09 25.46
C ALA A 368 8.68 1.26 25.63
N LYS A 369 9.30 1.51 26.78
CA LYS A 369 9.96 2.79 27.09
C LYS A 369 11.06 3.17 26.08
N PRO A 370 12.04 2.30 25.77
CA PRO A 370 13.05 2.60 24.77
C PRO A 370 12.45 2.78 23.35
N ALA A 371 11.39 2.05 23.01
CA ALA A 371 10.71 2.18 21.73
C ALA A 371 10.00 3.54 21.59
N ILE A 372 9.38 4.05 22.66
CA ILE A 372 8.78 5.39 22.71
C ILE A 372 9.88 6.45 22.55
N GLU A 373 11.01 6.30 23.25
CA GLU A 373 12.12 7.24 23.20
C GLU A 373 12.78 7.28 21.82
N ALA A 374 12.87 6.16 21.12
CA ALA A 374 13.41 6.09 19.74
C ALA A 374 12.66 7.04 18.78
N LEU A 375 11.33 7.15 18.89
CA LEU A 375 10.57 8.09 18.10
C LEU A 375 10.73 9.54 18.61
N LYS A 376 10.65 9.76 19.92
CA LYS A 376 10.74 11.10 20.53
C LYS A 376 12.10 11.76 20.30
N SER A 377 13.18 10.98 20.30
CA SER A 377 14.54 11.46 20.03
C SER A 377 14.85 11.64 18.53
N GLY A 378 13.97 11.17 17.63
CA GLY A 378 14.17 11.25 16.18
C GLY A 378 15.10 10.15 15.62
N GLN A 379 15.49 9.15 16.40
CA GLN A 379 16.18 7.96 15.90
C GLN A 379 15.31 7.16 14.94
N LEU A 380 14.00 7.13 15.21
CA LEU A 380 12.98 6.52 14.36
C LEU A 380 12.10 7.64 13.78
N LYS A 381 11.82 7.57 12.47
CA LYS A 381 10.94 8.51 11.78
C LYS A 381 9.89 7.75 10.99
N PHE A 382 8.69 8.31 10.92
CA PHE A 382 7.62 7.81 10.05
C PHE A 382 7.41 8.74 8.85
N VAL A 383 7.17 8.15 7.70
CA VAL A 383 6.74 8.87 6.49
C VAL A 383 5.41 8.26 6.03
N PRO A 384 4.28 8.97 6.12
CA PRO A 384 4.13 10.31 6.71
C PRO A 384 4.25 10.32 8.25
N GLU A 385 4.64 11.45 8.80
CA GLU A 385 4.89 11.64 10.25
C GLU A 385 3.65 11.36 11.13
N SER A 386 2.45 11.50 10.56
CA SER A 386 1.19 11.27 11.27
C SER A 386 1.07 9.85 11.88
N PHE A 387 1.68 8.84 11.28
CA PHE A 387 1.68 7.47 11.80
C PHE A 387 2.55 7.28 13.05
N GLY A 388 3.44 8.20 13.35
CA GLY A 388 4.12 8.25 14.64
C GLY A 388 3.17 8.40 15.82
N LYS A 389 2.03 9.08 15.65
CA LYS A 389 0.98 9.18 16.69
C LYS A 389 0.31 7.82 16.92
N THR A 390 0.02 7.08 15.86
CA THR A 390 -0.54 5.72 15.97
C THR A 390 0.44 4.78 16.67
N TYR A 391 1.72 4.84 16.32
CA TYR A 391 2.78 4.07 16.96
C TYR A 391 2.87 4.37 18.47
N LEU A 392 2.88 5.66 18.88
CA LEU A 392 2.89 6.04 20.29
C LEU A 392 1.65 5.59 21.04
N HIS A 393 0.47 5.77 20.45
CA HIS A 393 -0.79 5.35 21.07
C HIS A 393 -0.78 3.86 21.44
N TRP A 394 -0.28 3.00 20.56
CA TRP A 394 -0.17 1.58 20.84
C TRP A 394 0.85 1.27 21.95
N LEU A 395 2.00 1.95 21.96
CA LEU A 395 3.03 1.72 22.98
C LEU A 395 2.65 2.26 24.36
N GLU A 396 1.97 3.40 24.42
CA GLU A 396 1.52 4.00 25.67
C GLU A 396 0.37 3.21 26.34
N ASN A 397 -0.35 2.40 25.55
CA ASN A 397 -1.45 1.54 26.04
C ASN A 397 -1.11 0.05 25.92
N ILE A 398 0.17 -0.29 25.78
CA ILE A 398 0.57 -1.69 25.56
C ILE A 398 0.31 -2.54 26.79
N ARG A 399 -0.18 -3.76 26.56
CA ARG A 399 -0.36 -4.79 27.59
C ARG A 399 0.67 -5.91 27.37
N ASP A 400 0.81 -6.77 28.40
CA ASP A 400 1.64 -7.95 28.29
C ASP A 400 1.24 -8.80 27.08
N TRP A 401 2.22 -9.18 26.28
CA TRP A 401 2.01 -9.89 25.04
C TRP A 401 1.95 -11.40 25.27
N CYS A 402 0.82 -12.02 24.98
CA CYS A 402 0.68 -13.48 24.96
C CYS A 402 1.42 -14.07 23.77
N ILE A 403 2.46 -14.83 24.02
CA ILE A 403 3.35 -15.38 22.99
C ILE A 403 3.16 -16.87 22.70
N SER A 404 2.39 -17.60 23.49
CA SER A 404 2.14 -19.03 23.27
C SER A 404 0.91 -19.26 22.38
N ARG A 405 1.01 -20.26 21.51
CA ARG A 405 -0.06 -20.73 20.62
C ARG A 405 -0.15 -22.25 20.71
N GLN A 406 -1.36 -22.79 20.73
CA GLN A 406 -1.63 -24.24 20.81
C GLN A 406 -1.62 -24.84 19.40
N LEU A 407 -0.51 -24.61 18.68
CA LEU A 407 -0.27 -25.06 17.31
C LEU A 407 0.87 -26.08 17.26
N TRP A 408 0.96 -26.80 16.15
CA TRP A 408 2.11 -27.64 15.87
C TRP A 408 3.13 -26.98 14.93
N TRP A 409 2.64 -26.14 13.99
CA TRP A 409 3.47 -25.42 13.06
C TRP A 409 3.96 -24.09 13.62
N GLY A 410 5.26 -23.98 13.85
CA GLY A 410 5.93 -22.80 14.41
C GLY A 410 7.11 -23.19 15.31
N HIS A 411 7.73 -22.18 15.91
CA HIS A 411 8.84 -22.39 16.85
C HIS A 411 8.30 -22.93 18.17
N ARG A 412 8.69 -24.15 18.52
CA ARG A 412 8.25 -24.77 19.77
C ARG A 412 8.90 -24.10 20.97
N ILE A 413 8.13 -23.81 21.99
CA ILE A 413 8.62 -23.15 23.21
C ILE A 413 9.72 -23.98 23.87
N PRO A 414 10.90 -23.38 24.18
CA PRO A 414 12.07 -24.10 24.69
C PRO A 414 12.00 -24.27 26.22
N ALA A 415 10.86 -24.67 26.75
CA ALA A 415 10.64 -24.94 28.17
C ALA A 415 10.42 -26.44 28.39
N TYR A 416 11.13 -26.99 29.35
CA TYR A 416 11.13 -28.42 29.66
C TYR A 416 10.67 -28.63 31.10
N TYR A 417 9.61 -29.38 31.28
CA TYR A 417 9.00 -29.68 32.60
C TYR A 417 9.56 -31.00 33.12
N CYS A 418 10.23 -30.94 34.26
CA CYS A 418 10.61 -32.16 34.98
C CYS A 418 9.38 -32.91 35.47
N GLN A 419 9.19 -34.13 35.00
CA GLN A 419 8.05 -34.94 35.33
C GLN A 419 8.08 -35.50 36.77
N ASP A 420 9.27 -35.42 37.41
CA ASP A 420 9.43 -35.92 38.80
C ASP A 420 9.15 -34.84 39.86
N CYS A 421 9.52 -33.57 39.59
CA CYS A 421 9.37 -32.53 40.63
C CYS A 421 8.58 -31.27 40.13
N GLY A 422 8.15 -31.25 38.87
CA GLY A 422 7.38 -30.14 38.30
C GLY A 422 8.21 -28.87 37.99
N ASP A 423 9.53 -28.90 38.17
CA ASP A 423 10.37 -27.77 37.89
C ASP A 423 10.47 -27.48 36.36
N VAL A 424 10.71 -26.23 35.99
CA VAL A 424 10.77 -25.79 34.60
C VAL A 424 12.18 -25.34 34.24
N VAL A 425 12.76 -25.94 33.22
CA VAL A 425 14.07 -25.56 32.69
C VAL A 425 13.87 -24.98 31.29
N VAL A 426 14.37 -23.75 31.07
CA VAL A 426 14.36 -23.11 29.75
C VAL A 426 15.76 -23.23 29.13
N ALA A 427 15.85 -23.90 27.98
CA ALA A 427 17.14 -24.17 27.33
C ALA A 427 16.94 -24.41 25.82
N LYS A 428 18.00 -24.21 25.01
CA LYS A 428 17.97 -24.50 23.56
C LYS A 428 17.71 -25.98 23.28
N GLU A 429 18.30 -26.85 24.08
CA GLU A 429 18.20 -28.31 23.97
C GLU A 429 17.58 -28.91 25.25
N ALA A 430 17.07 -30.14 25.14
CA ALA A 430 16.50 -30.83 26.28
C ALA A 430 17.60 -31.04 27.35
N PRO A 431 17.33 -30.61 28.60
CA PRO A 431 18.31 -30.79 29.68
C PRO A 431 18.50 -32.28 30.00
N THR A 432 19.73 -32.66 30.31
CA THR A 432 20.10 -34.04 30.67
C THR A 432 19.83 -34.34 32.15
N VAL A 433 19.81 -33.31 33.01
CA VAL A 433 19.60 -33.43 34.45
C VAL A 433 18.79 -32.25 34.97
N CYS A 434 17.80 -32.53 35.81
CA CYS A 434 17.02 -31.48 36.48
C CYS A 434 17.87 -30.82 37.56
N PRO A 435 18.09 -29.49 37.53
CA PRO A 435 18.89 -28.79 38.53
C PRO A 435 18.30 -28.89 39.97
N LYS A 436 16.99 -29.16 40.12
CA LYS A 436 16.30 -29.20 41.38
C LYS A 436 16.30 -30.59 42.01
N CYS A 437 16.03 -31.66 41.23
CA CYS A 437 15.86 -33.01 41.79
C CYS A 437 16.84 -34.03 41.26
N GLY A 438 17.75 -33.68 40.33
CA GLY A 438 18.78 -34.56 39.76
C GLY A 438 18.25 -35.63 38.79
N LYS A 439 16.95 -35.63 38.47
CA LYS A 439 16.34 -36.57 37.51
C LYS A 439 16.43 -36.10 36.08
N ASN A 440 16.10 -36.96 35.10
CA ASN A 440 16.22 -36.70 33.69
C ASN A 440 14.95 -36.88 32.86
N HIS A 441 13.82 -36.95 33.52
CA HIS A 441 12.53 -37.11 32.84
C HIS A 441 11.92 -35.76 32.53
N PHE A 442 12.09 -35.29 31.29
CA PHE A 442 11.57 -34.01 30.86
C PHE A 442 10.51 -34.16 29.77
N LYS A 443 9.50 -33.31 29.83
CA LYS A 443 8.55 -33.09 28.74
C LYS A 443 8.69 -31.64 28.27
N GLN A 444 8.96 -31.44 26.98
CA GLN A 444 8.96 -30.10 26.38
C GLN A 444 7.53 -29.55 26.28
N ASP A 445 7.38 -28.25 26.47
CA ASP A 445 6.13 -27.54 26.24
C ASP A 445 5.56 -27.87 24.85
N GLU A 446 4.26 -28.07 24.76
CA GLU A 446 3.62 -28.48 23.48
C GLU A 446 3.26 -27.28 22.62
N ASP A 447 3.23 -26.09 23.20
CA ASP A 447 2.86 -24.87 22.52
C ASP A 447 4.01 -24.37 21.63
N THR A 448 3.64 -23.59 20.61
CA THR A 448 4.56 -22.85 19.74
C THR A 448 4.48 -21.36 20.03
N LEU A 449 5.47 -20.62 19.61
CA LEU A 449 5.49 -19.17 19.70
C LEU A 449 4.60 -18.52 18.64
N ASP A 450 4.04 -17.38 19.00
CA ASP A 450 3.36 -16.49 18.08
C ASP A 450 4.29 -16.17 16.88
N THR A 451 3.75 -16.19 15.65
CA THR A 451 4.51 -15.90 14.43
C THR A 451 5.23 -14.55 14.51
N TRP A 452 4.63 -13.57 15.19
CA TRP A 452 5.21 -12.24 15.35
C TRP A 452 6.44 -12.22 16.26
N PHE A 453 6.68 -13.27 17.04
CA PHE A 453 7.88 -13.37 17.87
C PHE A 453 9.14 -13.53 17.01
N SER A 454 9.11 -14.41 16.02
CA SER A 454 10.20 -14.58 15.06
C SER A 454 10.29 -13.43 14.06
N SER A 455 9.12 -12.94 13.57
CA SER A 455 9.07 -11.82 12.62
C SER A 455 9.63 -10.53 13.22
N ALA A 456 9.53 -10.33 14.54
CA ALA A 456 10.12 -9.19 15.24
C ALA A 456 11.67 -9.16 15.20
N LEU A 457 12.32 -10.28 14.94
CA LEU A 457 13.77 -10.40 14.89
C LEU A 457 14.34 -10.19 13.48
N TRP A 458 13.46 -10.07 12.48
CA TRP A 458 13.80 -10.09 11.06
C TRP A 458 14.95 -9.16 10.65
N PRO A 459 15.04 -7.89 11.11
CA PRO A 459 16.10 -6.98 10.71
C PRO A 459 17.53 -7.44 11.10
N PHE A 460 17.67 -8.26 12.14
CA PHE A 460 18.96 -8.68 12.64
C PHE A 460 19.18 -10.20 12.61
N SER A 461 18.14 -11.02 12.74
CA SER A 461 18.26 -12.47 12.62
C SER A 461 18.66 -12.90 11.21
N THR A 462 18.16 -12.21 10.18
CA THR A 462 18.51 -12.46 8.78
C THR A 462 19.97 -12.18 8.47
N LEU A 463 20.62 -11.32 9.23
CA LEU A 463 22.03 -10.96 9.09
C LEU A 463 22.96 -11.77 10.01
N GLY A 464 22.42 -12.81 10.66
CA GLY A 464 23.20 -13.80 11.40
C GLY A 464 23.24 -13.63 12.92
N TRP A 465 22.54 -12.62 13.51
CA TRP A 465 22.42 -12.56 14.96
C TRP A 465 21.79 -13.87 15.52
N PRO A 466 22.26 -14.43 16.65
CA PRO A 466 23.09 -13.83 17.71
C PRO A 466 24.59 -13.85 17.45
N ASN A 467 25.05 -14.43 16.35
CA ASN A 467 26.47 -14.45 16.00
C ASN A 467 26.95 -13.06 15.55
N LYS A 468 28.22 -12.76 15.80
CA LYS A 468 28.88 -11.55 15.31
C LYS A 468 29.36 -11.79 13.88
N THR A 469 28.50 -11.53 12.90
CA THR A 469 28.82 -11.65 11.48
C THR A 469 29.28 -10.31 10.90
N GLU A 470 30.03 -10.33 9.81
CA GLU A 470 30.44 -9.14 9.08
C GLU A 470 29.20 -8.45 8.45
N ASP A 471 28.23 -9.23 8.01
CA ASP A 471 26.95 -8.74 7.48
C ASP A 471 26.17 -7.93 8.52
N LEU A 472 26.05 -8.45 9.75
CA LEU A 472 25.39 -7.76 10.84
C LEU A 472 26.11 -6.45 11.22
N ASP A 473 27.45 -6.46 11.22
CA ASP A 473 28.24 -5.26 11.54
C ASP A 473 28.14 -4.18 10.47
N TYR A 474 27.96 -4.57 9.20
CA TYR A 474 27.96 -3.65 8.08
C TYR A 474 26.55 -3.19 7.66
N PHE A 475 25.57 -4.09 7.59
CA PHE A 475 24.21 -3.82 7.07
C PHE A 475 23.17 -3.49 8.14
N TYR A 476 23.49 -3.64 9.43
CA TYR A 476 22.56 -3.33 10.54
C TYR A 476 23.07 -2.14 11.38
N PRO A 477 22.24 -1.19 11.79
CA PRO A 477 20.80 -1.10 11.54
C PRO A 477 20.44 -0.89 10.05
N THR A 478 19.23 -1.32 9.67
CA THR A 478 18.72 -1.10 8.31
C THR A 478 18.29 0.36 8.12
N ASP A 479 18.12 0.81 6.88
CA ASP A 479 17.85 2.22 6.60
C ASP A 479 16.35 2.52 6.58
N VAL A 480 15.59 1.78 5.78
CA VAL A 480 14.17 2.01 5.56
C VAL A 480 13.41 0.71 5.71
N LEU A 481 12.34 0.76 6.49
CA LEU A 481 11.31 -0.26 6.49
C LEU A 481 10.13 0.24 5.68
N VAL A 482 9.70 -0.51 4.67
CA VAL A 482 8.48 -0.21 3.89
C VAL A 482 7.39 -1.19 4.32
N THR A 483 6.21 -0.70 4.68
CA THR A 483 5.12 -1.56 5.13
C THR A 483 3.76 -0.85 5.06
N GLY A 484 2.67 -1.62 5.07
CA GLY A 484 1.33 -1.10 5.23
C GLY A 484 1.05 -0.56 6.64
N TYR A 485 0.14 0.39 6.76
CA TYR A 485 -0.25 0.97 8.06
C TYR A 485 -0.93 -0.03 9.00
N ASP A 486 -1.51 -1.10 8.45
CA ASP A 486 -2.29 -2.10 9.17
C ASP A 486 -1.45 -3.03 10.05
N ILE A 487 -0.12 -3.09 9.84
CA ILE A 487 0.79 -3.90 10.64
C ILE A 487 1.80 -3.09 11.48
N ILE A 488 1.54 -1.82 11.74
CA ILE A 488 2.38 -0.99 12.65
C ILE A 488 2.45 -1.64 14.03
N PHE A 489 1.32 -2.03 14.61
CA PHE A 489 1.28 -2.69 15.91
C PHE A 489 1.90 -4.09 15.88
N PHE A 490 1.51 -4.89 14.89
CA PHE A 490 1.93 -6.29 14.82
C PHE A 490 3.41 -6.47 14.58
N TRP A 491 3.99 -5.63 13.72
CA TRP A 491 5.34 -5.86 13.23
C TRP A 491 6.31 -4.72 13.54
N VAL A 492 5.97 -3.48 13.20
CA VAL A 492 6.89 -2.35 13.37
C VAL A 492 7.28 -2.17 14.84
N ILE A 493 6.29 -2.07 15.73
CA ILE A 493 6.50 -1.91 17.18
C ILE A 493 7.34 -3.06 17.72
N ARG A 494 7.02 -4.29 17.33
CA ARG A 494 7.70 -5.49 17.81
C ARG A 494 9.14 -5.58 17.33
N MET A 495 9.44 -5.19 16.10
CA MET A 495 10.82 -5.08 15.62
C MET A 495 11.60 -4.02 16.38
N VAL A 496 11.01 -2.86 16.66
CA VAL A 496 11.70 -1.77 17.34
C VAL A 496 12.10 -2.17 18.75
N PHE A 497 11.16 -2.66 19.58
CA PHE A 497 11.53 -3.04 20.95
C PHE A 497 12.46 -4.26 20.98
N SER A 498 12.27 -5.24 20.09
CA SER A 498 13.16 -6.40 20.01
C SER A 498 14.56 -6.01 19.55
N GLY A 499 14.68 -5.16 18.54
CA GLY A 499 15.98 -4.66 18.06
C GLY A 499 16.74 -3.91 19.14
N ILE A 500 16.09 -2.98 19.83
CA ILE A 500 16.71 -2.22 20.93
C ILE A 500 17.11 -3.14 22.07
N GLU A 501 16.23 -4.05 22.48
CA GLU A 501 16.48 -4.97 23.60
C GLU A 501 17.65 -5.94 23.32
N GLN A 502 17.73 -6.48 22.09
CA GLN A 502 18.73 -7.51 21.77
C GLN A 502 20.04 -6.94 21.25
N THR A 503 20.03 -5.82 20.57
CA THR A 503 21.22 -5.26 19.90
C THR A 503 21.67 -3.90 20.47
N GLY A 504 20.84 -3.26 21.31
CA GLY A 504 21.08 -1.91 21.81
C GLY A 504 20.85 -0.80 20.76
N LYS A 505 20.32 -1.13 19.57
CA LYS A 505 20.13 -0.19 18.46
C LYS A 505 18.69 -0.27 17.93
N CYS A 506 18.12 0.87 17.53
CA CYS A 506 16.88 0.89 16.75
C CYS A 506 17.13 0.16 15.41
N PRO A 507 16.24 -0.77 15.02
CA PRO A 507 16.54 -1.66 13.88
C PRO A 507 16.50 -0.99 12.52
N PHE A 508 15.88 0.17 12.40
CA PHE A 508 15.78 0.99 11.19
C PHE A 508 15.57 2.47 11.53
N ASN A 509 15.97 3.35 10.61
CA ASN A 509 15.90 4.80 10.81
C ASN A 509 14.54 5.39 10.39
N THR A 510 13.97 4.83 9.31
CA THR A 510 12.74 5.36 8.70
C THR A 510 11.74 4.23 8.46
N VAL A 511 10.48 4.49 8.78
CA VAL A 511 9.33 3.65 8.41
C VAL A 511 8.52 4.38 7.35
N LEU A 512 8.61 3.90 6.12
CA LEU A 512 7.81 4.40 5.00
C LEU A 512 6.51 3.60 4.94
N ILE A 513 5.41 4.28 5.23
CA ILE A 513 4.07 3.68 5.27
C ILE A 513 3.39 3.84 3.92
N HIS A 514 2.85 2.77 3.39
CA HIS A 514 1.93 2.78 2.26
C HIS A 514 0.50 2.45 2.68
N GLY A 515 -0.47 2.88 1.88
CA GLY A 515 -1.87 2.51 2.04
C GLY A 515 -2.22 1.17 1.40
N LEU A 516 -3.48 0.81 1.44
CA LEU A 516 -4.00 -0.42 0.85
C LEU A 516 -4.39 -0.20 -0.62
N VAL A 517 -4.21 -1.24 -1.43
CA VAL A 517 -4.75 -1.27 -2.80
C VAL A 517 -6.19 -1.77 -2.74
N ARG A 518 -7.12 -0.93 -3.21
CA ARG A 518 -8.56 -1.18 -3.23
C ARG A 518 -9.05 -1.38 -4.67
N ASP A 519 -10.20 -2.01 -4.81
CA ASP A 519 -10.86 -2.12 -6.13
C ASP A 519 -11.34 -0.74 -6.63
N SER A 520 -11.86 -0.69 -7.86
CA SER A 520 -12.37 0.55 -8.48
C SER A 520 -13.50 1.22 -7.70
N GLN A 521 -14.22 0.47 -6.86
CA GLN A 521 -15.29 0.98 -5.99
C GLN A 521 -14.78 1.42 -4.61
N GLY A 522 -13.49 1.24 -4.33
CA GLY A 522 -12.86 1.59 -3.05
C GLY A 522 -13.01 0.53 -1.96
N ARG A 523 -13.44 -0.69 -2.29
CA ARG A 523 -13.55 -1.80 -1.34
C ARG A 523 -12.20 -2.51 -1.20
N LYS A 524 -11.91 -3.03 -0.01
CA LYS A 524 -10.74 -3.88 0.22
C LYS A 524 -10.82 -5.11 -0.69
N MET A 525 -9.74 -5.40 -1.40
CA MET A 525 -9.66 -6.61 -2.23
C MET A 525 -9.56 -7.85 -1.34
N SER A 526 -10.39 -8.85 -1.62
CA SER A 526 -10.34 -10.14 -0.92
C SER A 526 -10.80 -11.28 -1.83
N LYS A 527 -10.33 -12.49 -1.55
CA LYS A 527 -10.75 -13.69 -2.29
C LYS A 527 -12.24 -14.00 -2.06
N SER A 528 -12.75 -13.71 -0.88
CA SER A 528 -14.15 -13.94 -0.52
C SER A 528 -15.14 -13.02 -1.25
N LEU A 529 -14.72 -11.81 -1.62
CA LEU A 529 -15.52 -10.87 -2.41
C LEU A 529 -15.36 -11.07 -3.92
N GLY A 530 -14.41 -11.92 -4.35
CA GLY A 530 -14.14 -12.16 -5.78
C GLY A 530 -13.61 -10.92 -6.53
N ASN A 531 -13.17 -9.88 -5.83
CA ASN A 531 -12.66 -8.62 -6.38
C ASN A 531 -11.13 -8.53 -6.33
N GLY A 532 -10.44 -9.61 -5.93
CA GLY A 532 -8.98 -9.67 -5.92
C GLY A 532 -8.42 -9.79 -7.34
N ILE A 533 -7.41 -8.99 -7.65
CA ILE A 533 -6.69 -9.02 -8.93
C ILE A 533 -5.33 -9.66 -8.67
N ASP A 534 -5.00 -10.68 -9.47
CA ASP A 534 -3.67 -11.32 -9.42
C ASP A 534 -2.66 -10.42 -10.16
N PRO A 535 -1.56 -10.00 -9.51
CA PRO A 535 -0.49 -9.26 -10.18
C PRO A 535 0.06 -9.94 -11.43
N LEU A 536 0.14 -11.27 -11.44
CA LEU A 536 0.61 -12.04 -12.60
C LEU A 536 -0.31 -11.88 -13.81
N GLU A 537 -1.63 -11.85 -13.62
CA GLU A 537 -2.58 -11.62 -14.71
C GLU A 537 -2.33 -10.27 -15.38
N VAL A 538 -2.02 -9.24 -14.59
CA VAL A 538 -1.70 -7.91 -15.12
C VAL A 538 -0.36 -7.93 -15.86
N ILE A 539 0.65 -8.59 -15.29
CA ILE A 539 1.99 -8.72 -15.90
C ILE A 539 1.91 -9.46 -17.22
N ASP A 540 1.21 -10.59 -17.26
CA ASP A 540 1.05 -11.40 -18.48
C ASP A 540 0.38 -10.61 -19.61
N LYS A 541 -0.55 -9.71 -19.27
CA LYS A 541 -1.29 -8.92 -20.24
C LYS A 541 -0.60 -7.63 -20.67
N TYR A 542 0.10 -6.96 -19.76
CA TYR A 542 0.61 -5.60 -19.98
C TYR A 542 2.11 -5.44 -19.71
N GLY A 543 2.76 -6.42 -19.10
CA GLY A 543 4.15 -6.35 -18.63
C GLY A 543 4.31 -5.84 -17.20
N ALA A 544 5.42 -6.18 -16.58
CA ALA A 544 5.75 -5.80 -15.21
C ALA A 544 5.94 -4.28 -15.06
N ASP A 545 6.61 -3.64 -16.02
CA ASP A 545 6.84 -2.19 -16.00
C ASP A 545 5.53 -1.39 -15.99
N ALA A 546 4.52 -1.83 -16.75
CA ALA A 546 3.21 -1.19 -16.76
C ALA A 546 2.49 -1.32 -15.40
N LEU A 547 2.57 -2.47 -14.75
CA LEU A 547 2.03 -2.67 -13.41
C LEU A 547 2.75 -1.79 -12.38
N ARG A 548 4.08 -1.82 -12.36
CA ARG A 548 4.91 -1.04 -11.42
C ARG A 548 4.62 0.46 -11.54
N MET A 549 4.61 0.99 -12.75
CA MET A 549 4.26 2.38 -13.00
C MET A 549 2.86 2.72 -12.51
N THR A 550 1.86 1.85 -12.76
CA THR A 550 0.48 2.06 -12.33
C THR A 550 0.35 2.14 -10.82
N LEU A 551 1.07 1.28 -10.09
CA LEU A 551 1.04 1.23 -8.62
C LEU A 551 1.67 2.47 -7.97
N ILE A 552 2.58 3.14 -8.67
CA ILE A 552 3.28 4.32 -8.15
C ILE A 552 2.65 5.63 -8.63
N THR A 553 2.02 5.64 -9.82
CA THR A 553 1.38 6.85 -10.35
C THR A 553 0.29 7.38 -9.44
N GLY A 554 0.47 8.60 -8.94
CA GLY A 554 -0.46 9.26 -8.02
C GLY A 554 -0.50 8.65 -6.62
N ASN A 555 0.44 7.77 -6.28
CA ASN A 555 0.57 7.23 -4.95
C ASN A 555 1.27 8.26 -4.03
N ALA A 556 0.66 8.52 -2.87
CA ALA A 556 1.25 9.31 -1.80
C ALA A 556 1.43 8.43 -0.54
N PRO A 557 2.52 8.61 0.22
CA PRO A 557 2.75 7.83 1.43
C PRO A 557 1.55 7.81 2.37
N GLY A 558 1.19 6.64 2.87
CA GLY A 558 0.09 6.41 3.82
C GLY A 558 -1.32 6.43 3.25
N ASN A 559 -1.52 6.77 1.98
CA ASN A 559 -2.84 6.85 1.37
C ASN A 559 -3.22 5.57 0.63
N ASP A 560 -4.48 5.15 0.79
CA ASP A 560 -5.05 4.07 -0.01
C ASP A 560 -5.12 4.47 -1.48
N MET A 561 -4.93 3.50 -2.37
CA MET A 561 -5.09 3.70 -3.80
C MET A 561 -6.18 2.79 -4.38
N ARG A 562 -6.86 3.28 -5.41
CA ARG A 562 -7.80 2.46 -6.19
C ARG A 562 -7.13 1.96 -7.46
N PHE A 563 -7.30 0.68 -7.72
CA PHE A 563 -6.79 0.06 -8.93
C PHE A 563 -7.82 0.14 -10.07
N TYR A 564 -7.36 0.58 -11.24
CA TYR A 564 -8.14 0.69 -12.47
C TYR A 564 -7.35 0.09 -13.63
N TRP A 565 -8.00 -0.74 -14.44
CA TRP A 565 -7.39 -1.35 -15.63
C TRP A 565 -6.97 -0.30 -16.67
N GLU A 566 -7.73 0.77 -16.82
CA GLU A 566 -7.43 1.90 -17.73
C GLU A 566 -6.11 2.58 -17.38
N ARG A 567 -5.74 2.62 -16.10
CA ARG A 567 -4.42 3.15 -15.68
C ARG A 567 -3.28 2.25 -16.13
N VAL A 568 -3.47 0.94 -16.13
CA VAL A 568 -2.46 -0.01 -16.64
C VAL A 568 -2.29 0.15 -18.14
N GLU A 569 -3.36 0.36 -18.88
CA GLU A 569 -3.31 0.66 -20.32
C GLU A 569 -2.56 1.97 -20.61
N ASN A 570 -2.79 3.01 -19.82
CA ASN A 570 -2.04 4.26 -19.93
C ASN A 570 -0.55 4.06 -19.67
N SER A 571 -0.18 3.27 -18.66
CA SER A 571 1.22 2.94 -18.36
C SER A 571 1.88 2.15 -19.50
N ARG A 572 1.17 1.19 -20.09
CA ARG A 572 1.62 0.47 -21.30
C ARG A 572 1.81 1.44 -22.48
N ASN A 573 0.89 2.37 -22.67
CA ASN A 573 0.98 3.35 -23.76
C ASN A 573 2.19 4.27 -23.58
N PHE A 574 2.52 4.62 -22.33
CA PHE A 574 3.75 5.34 -22.01
C PHE A 574 4.99 4.51 -22.36
N ALA A 575 5.04 3.24 -21.97
CA ALA A 575 6.13 2.34 -22.37
C ALA A 575 6.32 2.29 -23.88
N ASN A 576 5.23 2.17 -24.64
CA ASN A 576 5.26 2.19 -26.11
C ASN A 576 5.77 3.52 -26.65
N LYS A 577 5.43 4.65 -26.02
CA LYS A 577 5.96 5.97 -26.43
C LYS A 577 7.45 6.07 -26.20
N VAL A 578 7.94 5.63 -25.03
CA VAL A 578 9.38 5.57 -24.73
C VAL A 578 10.11 4.69 -25.74
N TRP A 579 9.58 3.52 -26.05
CA TRP A 579 10.14 2.58 -27.01
C TRP A 579 10.25 3.19 -28.42
N ASN A 580 9.16 3.77 -28.90
CA ASN A 580 9.12 4.37 -30.24
C ASN A 580 10.04 5.59 -30.37
N ALA A 581 10.11 6.43 -29.35
CA ALA A 581 11.03 7.55 -29.31
C ALA A 581 12.50 7.08 -29.33
N SER A 582 12.82 6.08 -28.51
CA SER A 582 14.15 5.49 -28.45
C SER A 582 14.55 4.85 -29.79
N ARG A 583 13.63 4.09 -30.40
CA ARG A 583 13.85 3.50 -31.71
C ARG A 583 14.12 4.58 -32.79
N PHE A 584 13.31 5.63 -32.79
CA PHE A 584 13.55 6.78 -33.71
C PHE A 584 14.94 7.40 -33.52
N ILE A 585 15.35 7.63 -32.30
CA ILE A 585 16.64 8.21 -31.94
C ILE A 585 17.78 7.27 -32.40
N MET A 586 17.69 5.99 -32.07
CA MET A 586 18.71 4.99 -32.42
C MET A 586 18.91 4.88 -33.95
N MET A 587 17.81 4.89 -34.71
CA MET A 587 17.87 4.88 -36.18
C MET A 587 18.58 6.12 -36.74
N ASN A 588 18.52 7.25 -36.06
CA ASN A 588 19.23 8.47 -36.48
C ASN A 588 20.71 8.46 -36.04
N ILE A 589 21.01 7.90 -34.86
CA ILE A 589 22.38 7.71 -34.38
C ILE A 589 23.17 6.79 -35.34
N GLU A 590 22.56 5.68 -35.77
CA GLU A 590 23.20 4.71 -36.67
C GLU A 590 23.61 5.31 -38.04
N LYS A 591 22.85 6.29 -38.50
CA LYS A 591 23.12 7.00 -39.76
C LYS A 591 24.10 8.19 -39.63
N ALA A 592 24.48 8.50 -38.38
CA ALA A 592 25.28 9.68 -38.11
C ALA A 592 26.78 9.42 -38.30
N ALA A 593 27.50 10.50 -38.70
CA ALA A 593 28.95 10.57 -38.53
C ALA A 593 29.32 10.60 -37.03
N ASP A 594 30.61 10.45 -36.73
CA ASP A 594 31.12 10.54 -35.35
C ASP A 594 30.71 11.85 -34.67
N VAL A 595 30.01 11.71 -33.53
CA VAL A 595 29.52 12.83 -32.69
C VAL A 595 30.41 13.10 -31.48
N SER A 596 31.55 12.41 -31.34
CA SER A 596 32.44 12.51 -30.18
C SER A 596 33.07 13.90 -30.03
N GLY A 597 33.15 14.68 -31.09
CA GLY A 597 33.72 16.04 -31.13
C GLY A 597 32.73 17.16 -30.79
N VAL A 598 31.47 16.88 -30.51
CA VAL A 598 30.46 17.90 -30.18
C VAL A 598 30.76 18.57 -28.84
N THR A 599 30.80 19.91 -28.88
CA THR A 599 31.03 20.76 -27.70
C THR A 599 29.85 21.68 -27.44
N GLU A 600 29.82 22.37 -26.29
CA GLU A 600 28.77 23.34 -25.96
C GLU A 600 28.57 24.44 -27.05
N LYS A 601 29.62 24.82 -27.76
CA LYS A 601 29.55 25.85 -28.84
C LYS A 601 28.74 25.39 -30.05
N ASP A 602 28.63 24.10 -30.25
CA ASP A 602 27.90 23.47 -31.37
C ASP A 602 26.40 23.34 -31.07
N LEU A 603 26.00 23.49 -29.78
CA LEU A 603 24.63 23.35 -29.32
C LEU A 603 23.76 24.52 -29.71
N THR A 604 22.60 24.24 -30.28
CA THR A 604 21.59 25.25 -30.62
C THR A 604 20.74 25.60 -29.40
N LEU A 605 19.88 26.59 -29.55
CA LEU A 605 18.91 27.03 -28.54
C LEU A 605 18.08 25.86 -28.02
N ALA A 606 17.55 25.01 -28.90
CA ALA A 606 16.73 23.86 -28.51
C ALA A 606 17.55 22.80 -27.79
N ASP A 607 18.80 22.57 -28.19
CA ASP A 607 19.67 21.58 -27.52
C ASP A 607 19.99 22.00 -26.08
N LYS A 608 20.35 23.26 -25.88
CA LYS A 608 20.61 23.82 -24.54
C LYS A 608 19.37 23.82 -23.67
N TRP A 609 18.21 24.15 -24.24
CA TRP A 609 16.94 24.12 -23.55
C TRP A 609 16.63 22.73 -23.01
N ILE A 610 16.69 21.66 -23.80
CA ILE A 610 16.34 20.31 -23.32
C ILE A 610 17.37 19.76 -22.35
N LEU A 611 18.64 20.13 -22.48
CA LEU A 611 19.70 19.80 -21.52
C LEU A 611 19.43 20.49 -20.17
N SER A 612 19.01 21.75 -20.17
CA SER A 612 18.60 22.46 -18.96
C SER A 612 17.38 21.79 -18.31
N LYS A 613 16.40 21.36 -19.09
CA LYS A 613 15.21 20.66 -18.61
C LYS A 613 15.55 19.32 -17.94
N VAL A 614 16.37 18.46 -18.57
CA VAL A 614 16.76 17.17 -17.98
C VAL A 614 17.65 17.35 -16.75
N ASN A 615 18.44 18.40 -16.73
CA ASN A 615 19.31 18.77 -15.61
C ASN A 615 18.48 19.20 -14.38
N ALA A 616 17.49 20.06 -14.57
CA ALA A 616 16.54 20.45 -13.53
C ALA A 616 15.71 19.23 -13.06
N LEU A 617 15.25 18.39 -13.98
CA LEU A 617 14.55 17.15 -13.67
C LEU A 617 15.38 16.23 -12.77
N THR A 618 16.68 16.08 -13.08
CA THR A 618 17.62 15.27 -12.28
C THR A 618 17.62 15.70 -10.82
N LYS A 619 17.72 16.99 -10.57
CA LYS A 619 17.66 17.57 -9.22
C LYS A 619 16.31 17.27 -8.55
N ASP A 620 15.22 17.59 -9.24
CA ASP A 620 13.86 17.43 -8.72
C ASP A 620 13.53 15.97 -8.37
N VAL A 621 13.88 15.04 -9.25
CA VAL A 621 13.64 13.61 -9.05
C VAL A 621 14.45 13.09 -7.87
N THR A 622 15.72 13.47 -7.78
CA THR A 622 16.60 13.08 -6.66
C THR A 622 16.06 13.58 -5.33
N GLU A 623 15.66 14.86 -5.25
CA GLU A 623 15.08 15.43 -4.04
C GLU A 623 13.78 14.75 -3.61
N ASN A 624 12.91 14.38 -4.56
CA ASN A 624 11.66 13.71 -4.26
C ASN A 624 11.88 12.25 -3.81
N LEU A 625 12.81 11.53 -4.45
CA LEU A 625 13.18 10.19 -4.01
C LEU A 625 13.79 10.18 -2.60
N ASP A 626 14.63 11.16 -2.27
CA ASP A 626 15.20 11.29 -0.92
C ASP A 626 14.15 11.66 0.14
N LYS A 627 13.02 12.26 -0.27
CA LYS A 627 11.85 12.53 0.58
C LYS A 627 10.82 11.40 0.57
N TYR A 628 11.09 10.32 -0.14
CA TYR A 628 10.16 9.21 -0.34
C TYR A 628 8.86 9.56 -1.09
N GLU A 629 8.87 10.65 -1.87
CA GLU A 629 7.76 11.10 -2.70
C GLU A 629 7.81 10.42 -4.09
N LEU A 630 7.71 9.08 -4.10
CA LEU A 630 7.92 8.25 -5.29
C LEU A 630 6.95 8.59 -6.43
N GLY A 631 5.68 8.85 -6.10
CA GLY A 631 4.66 9.21 -7.08
C GLY A 631 4.93 10.55 -7.76
N ILE A 632 5.44 11.55 -7.00
CA ILE A 632 5.82 12.86 -7.55
C ILE A 632 7.06 12.72 -8.43
N ALA A 633 8.06 11.97 -7.98
CA ALA A 633 9.26 11.72 -8.76
C ALA A 633 8.92 11.07 -10.13
N LEU A 634 8.09 10.04 -10.13
CA LEU A 634 7.63 9.38 -11.36
C LEU A 634 6.86 10.33 -12.28
N GLN A 635 5.94 11.15 -11.73
CA GLN A 635 5.15 12.10 -12.52
C GLN A 635 6.04 13.10 -13.24
N LYS A 636 7.07 13.63 -12.58
CA LYS A 636 8.04 14.55 -13.20
C LYS A 636 8.82 13.88 -14.35
N VAL A 637 9.23 12.63 -14.18
CA VAL A 637 9.89 11.86 -15.25
C VAL A 637 8.93 11.63 -16.41
N TYR A 638 7.69 11.26 -16.12
CA TYR A 638 6.65 11.07 -17.12
C TYR A 638 6.41 12.33 -17.96
N ASP A 639 6.15 13.46 -17.28
CA ASP A 639 5.87 14.74 -17.93
C ASP A 639 7.04 15.19 -18.82
N PHE A 640 8.28 15.05 -18.32
CA PHE A 640 9.47 15.37 -19.09
C PHE A 640 9.58 14.51 -20.36
N ILE A 641 9.46 13.18 -20.22
CA ILE A 641 9.63 12.28 -21.38
C ILE A 641 8.51 12.49 -22.39
N TRP A 642 7.27 12.55 -21.92
CA TRP A 642 6.11 12.66 -22.81
C TRP A 642 6.04 14.01 -23.48
N GLU A 643 6.03 15.09 -22.71
CA GLU A 643 5.78 16.42 -23.21
C GLU A 643 7.06 17.09 -23.72
N GLU A 644 8.07 17.27 -22.85
CA GLU A 644 9.23 18.08 -23.18
C GLU A 644 10.14 17.40 -24.21
N PHE A 645 10.44 16.13 -23.99
CA PHE A 645 11.35 15.40 -24.86
C PHE A 645 10.68 14.91 -26.14
N CYS A 646 9.55 14.17 -26.04
CA CYS A 646 8.91 13.59 -27.23
C CYS A 646 8.11 14.60 -28.03
N ASP A 647 7.22 15.40 -27.38
CA ASP A 647 6.28 16.26 -28.10
C ASP A 647 6.92 17.58 -28.55
N TRP A 648 7.99 18.02 -27.84
CA TRP A 648 8.67 19.26 -28.23
C TRP A 648 10.05 19.01 -28.83
N TYR A 649 11.01 18.50 -28.06
CA TYR A 649 12.40 18.49 -28.52
C TYR A 649 12.60 17.62 -29.77
N ILE A 650 12.07 16.39 -29.77
CA ILE A 650 12.18 15.50 -30.97
C ILE A 650 11.56 16.17 -32.18
N GLU A 651 10.41 16.82 -32.05
CA GLU A 651 9.77 17.51 -33.16
C GLU A 651 10.58 18.74 -33.63
N MET A 652 11.20 19.49 -32.71
CA MET A 652 12.06 20.63 -33.04
C MET A 652 13.29 20.23 -33.84
N VAL A 653 13.87 19.05 -33.60
CA VAL A 653 15.11 18.63 -34.26
C VAL A 653 14.91 17.82 -35.53
N LYS A 654 13.70 17.30 -35.81
CA LYS A 654 13.42 16.56 -37.05
C LYS A 654 13.89 17.24 -38.33
N PRO A 655 13.66 18.55 -38.55
CA PRO A 655 14.17 19.24 -39.77
C PRO A 655 15.68 19.13 -39.88
N ARG A 656 16.42 19.23 -38.77
CA ARG A 656 17.91 19.11 -38.76
C ARG A 656 18.34 17.66 -39.05
N LEU A 657 17.60 16.67 -38.53
CA LEU A 657 17.92 15.25 -38.74
C LEU A 657 17.72 14.81 -40.21
N TYR A 658 16.72 15.37 -40.88
CA TYR A 658 16.38 15.02 -42.26
C TYR A 658 17.16 15.81 -43.30
N ASN A 659 17.86 16.87 -42.92
CA ASN A 659 18.69 17.66 -43.80
C ASN A 659 20.16 17.22 -43.66
N GLU A 660 20.68 16.54 -44.69
CA GLU A 660 22.08 16.06 -44.68
C GLU A 660 23.11 17.20 -44.71
N ALA A 661 22.72 18.40 -45.18
CA ALA A 661 23.57 19.57 -45.23
C ALA A 661 23.54 20.45 -43.98
N ASP A 662 22.77 20.04 -42.93
CA ASP A 662 22.66 20.82 -41.71
C ASP A 662 23.88 20.60 -40.81
N GLU A 663 24.68 21.65 -40.66
CA GLU A 663 25.92 21.63 -39.86
C GLU A 663 25.65 21.34 -38.38
N THR A 664 24.43 21.58 -37.89
CA THR A 664 24.02 21.35 -36.49
C THR A 664 23.45 19.95 -36.23
N LYS A 665 23.37 19.10 -37.26
CA LYS A 665 22.81 17.72 -37.16
C LYS A 665 23.57 16.87 -36.13
N ALA A 666 24.90 16.97 -36.11
CA ALA A 666 25.72 16.22 -35.13
C ALA A 666 25.39 16.61 -33.68
N ALA A 667 25.20 17.91 -33.40
CA ALA A 667 24.81 18.41 -32.10
C ALA A 667 23.41 17.93 -31.70
N ALA A 668 22.45 17.89 -32.64
CA ALA A 668 21.12 17.34 -32.38
C ALA A 668 21.15 15.85 -31.96
N ILE A 669 21.93 15.04 -32.66
CA ILE A 669 22.08 13.60 -32.41
C ILE A 669 22.79 13.36 -31.08
N TRP A 670 23.87 14.10 -30.80
CA TRP A 670 24.56 14.05 -29.51
C TRP A 670 23.60 14.37 -28.35
N THR A 671 22.82 15.43 -28.48
CA THR A 671 21.86 15.85 -27.47
C THR A 671 20.76 14.82 -27.28
N LEU A 672 20.15 14.29 -28.34
CA LEU A 672 19.16 13.22 -28.30
C LEU A 672 19.69 12.00 -27.54
N LYS A 673 20.90 11.54 -27.82
CA LYS A 673 21.55 10.41 -27.17
C LYS A 673 21.74 10.68 -25.67
N ASN A 674 22.32 11.82 -25.30
CA ASN A 674 22.62 12.16 -23.90
C ASN A 674 21.37 12.37 -23.08
N VAL A 675 20.36 13.07 -23.60
CA VAL A 675 19.08 13.28 -22.91
C VAL A 675 18.34 11.96 -22.76
N LEU A 676 18.32 11.10 -23.77
CA LEU A 676 17.72 9.76 -23.67
C LEU A 676 18.38 8.93 -22.56
N ILE A 677 19.70 8.88 -22.50
CA ILE A 677 20.44 8.14 -21.45
C ILE A 677 20.08 8.67 -20.06
N GLN A 678 20.06 10.00 -19.88
CA GLN A 678 19.67 10.59 -18.59
C GLN A 678 18.23 10.24 -18.22
N ALA A 679 17.30 10.36 -19.17
CA ALA A 679 15.89 10.04 -18.97
C ALA A 679 15.68 8.55 -18.63
N LEU A 680 16.38 7.64 -19.32
CA LEU A 680 16.34 6.21 -19.02
C LEU A 680 16.85 5.90 -17.60
N LYS A 681 17.95 6.54 -17.19
CA LYS A 681 18.50 6.37 -15.85
C LYS A 681 17.52 6.85 -14.76
N LEU A 682 16.85 7.99 -14.96
CA LEU A 682 15.85 8.51 -14.04
C LEU A 682 14.58 7.65 -14.00
N LEU A 683 14.21 7.02 -15.11
CA LEU A 683 13.05 6.15 -15.22
C LEU A 683 13.31 4.73 -14.71
N HIS A 684 14.58 4.28 -14.73
CA HIS A 684 14.94 2.89 -14.45
C HIS A 684 14.40 2.32 -13.13
N PRO A 685 14.43 3.03 -11.98
CA PRO A 685 13.87 2.50 -10.76
C PRO A 685 12.38 2.13 -10.86
N PHE A 686 11.63 2.82 -11.70
CA PHE A 686 10.20 2.64 -11.88
C PHE A 686 9.86 1.58 -12.94
N MET A 687 10.57 1.61 -14.07
CA MET A 687 10.36 0.74 -15.24
C MET A 687 11.66 0.05 -15.66
N PRO A 688 12.12 -0.94 -14.88
CA PRO A 688 13.47 -1.49 -15.04
C PRO A 688 13.69 -2.27 -16.33
N PHE A 689 12.68 -2.95 -16.85
CA PHE A 689 12.88 -3.83 -18.02
C PHE A 689 13.03 -3.06 -19.32
N ILE A 690 12.13 -2.14 -19.63
CA ILE A 690 12.20 -1.35 -20.86
C ILE A 690 13.44 -0.46 -20.88
N THR A 691 13.80 0.11 -19.73
CA THR A 691 14.97 0.99 -19.63
C THR A 691 16.27 0.21 -19.78
N GLU A 692 16.38 -0.98 -19.22
CA GLU A 692 17.53 -1.89 -19.40
C GLU A 692 17.66 -2.28 -20.87
N GLU A 693 16.56 -2.71 -21.51
CA GLU A 693 16.59 -3.15 -22.91
C GLU A 693 17.04 -2.03 -23.83
N ILE A 694 16.47 -0.83 -23.70
CA ILE A 694 16.86 0.30 -24.55
C ILE A 694 18.30 0.70 -24.27
N PHE A 695 18.70 0.82 -23.01
CA PHE A 695 20.05 1.26 -22.62
C PHE A 695 21.13 0.33 -23.14
N CYS A 696 20.98 -0.98 -22.96
CA CYS A 696 21.96 -1.96 -23.41
C CYS A 696 22.04 -2.10 -24.94
N ASN A 697 20.96 -1.74 -25.67
CA ASN A 697 21.00 -1.70 -27.13
C ASN A 697 21.54 -0.36 -27.68
N LEU A 698 21.41 0.73 -26.90
CA LEU A 698 21.86 2.07 -27.29
C LEU A 698 23.40 2.24 -27.23
N GLN A 699 24.05 1.54 -26.31
CA GLN A 699 25.48 1.60 -26.04
C GLN A 699 26.04 0.21 -25.66
N GLU A 700 27.35 0.04 -25.75
CA GLU A 700 28.08 -1.21 -25.46
C GLU A 700 29.13 -1.03 -24.35
N GLU A 701 29.22 0.14 -23.73
CA GLU A 701 30.22 0.49 -22.74
C GLU A 701 29.87 -0.08 -21.34
N GLU A 702 28.59 -0.19 -21.04
CA GLU A 702 28.08 -0.69 -19.75
C GLU A 702 27.12 -1.88 -19.99
N ASP A 703 27.32 -2.95 -19.23
CA ASP A 703 26.53 -4.19 -19.37
C ASP A 703 25.09 -4.08 -18.86
N THR A 704 24.85 -3.14 -17.96
CA THR A 704 23.54 -2.92 -17.35
C THR A 704 23.37 -1.46 -16.88
N ILE A 705 22.17 -0.93 -17.04
CA ILE A 705 21.81 0.39 -16.51
C ILE A 705 21.78 0.38 -14.96
N MET A 706 21.50 -0.77 -14.35
CA MET A 706 21.34 -0.92 -12.92
C MET A 706 22.58 -0.54 -12.10
N LEU A 707 23.77 -0.79 -12.66
CA LEU A 707 25.06 -0.48 -12.04
C LEU A 707 25.67 0.82 -12.57
N SER A 708 25.01 1.49 -13.51
CA SER A 708 25.42 2.79 -14.01
C SER A 708 25.21 3.88 -12.96
N ASN A 709 26.00 4.97 -13.06
CA ASN A 709 25.88 6.07 -12.12
C ASN A 709 24.55 6.81 -12.26
N TRP A 710 23.93 7.12 -11.13
CA TRP A 710 22.77 8.01 -11.06
C TRP A 710 23.11 9.38 -11.62
N PRO A 711 22.22 10.00 -12.43
CA PRO A 711 22.45 11.34 -12.94
C PRO A 711 22.67 12.36 -11.82
N VAL A 712 23.55 13.33 -12.07
CA VAL A 712 23.86 14.40 -11.15
C VAL A 712 23.61 15.73 -11.82
N TYR A 713 23.04 16.69 -11.06
CA TYR A 713 22.87 18.06 -11.54
C TYR A 713 24.23 18.70 -11.88
N LYS A 714 24.28 19.36 -13.03
CA LYS A 714 25.48 20.02 -13.57
C LYS A 714 25.21 21.50 -13.74
N GLU A 715 25.99 22.34 -13.10
CA GLU A 715 25.84 23.81 -13.19
C GLU A 715 26.04 24.31 -14.62
N GLU A 716 26.96 23.69 -15.37
CA GLU A 716 27.23 24.02 -16.76
C GLU A 716 26.06 23.74 -17.71
N TRP A 717 25.04 23.00 -17.30
CA TRP A 717 23.84 22.71 -18.09
C TRP A 717 22.62 23.52 -17.66
N ALA A 718 22.76 24.55 -16.84
CA ALA A 718 21.64 25.35 -16.37
C ALA A 718 20.95 26.16 -17.47
N PHE A 719 21.71 26.73 -18.43
CA PHE A 719 21.26 27.48 -19.65
C PHE A 719 19.95 28.28 -19.43
N GLU A 720 19.91 29.14 -18.44
CA GLU A 720 18.67 29.86 -18.04
C GLU A 720 18.12 30.75 -19.15
N ALA A 721 18.99 31.46 -19.89
CA ALA A 721 18.57 32.35 -20.97
C ALA A 721 17.94 31.58 -22.13
N GLU A 722 18.52 30.43 -22.50
CA GLU A 722 18.02 29.56 -23.56
C GLU A 722 16.74 28.85 -23.12
N HIS A 723 16.63 28.55 -21.82
CA HIS A 723 15.41 28.01 -21.25
C HIS A 723 14.24 29.02 -21.37
N GLU A 724 14.39 30.24 -20.92
CA GLU A 724 13.34 31.29 -21.00
C GLU A 724 12.98 31.61 -22.48
N ALA A 725 13.96 31.67 -23.34
CA ALA A 725 13.74 31.92 -24.77
C ALA A 725 12.88 30.81 -25.40
N THR A 726 13.20 29.55 -25.13
CA THR A 726 12.45 28.41 -25.68
C THR A 726 11.05 28.32 -25.11
N GLU A 727 10.85 28.60 -23.82
CA GLU A 727 9.49 28.60 -23.23
C GLU A 727 8.62 29.72 -23.85
N THR A 728 9.20 30.88 -24.18
CA THR A 728 8.51 31.94 -24.92
C THR A 728 8.09 31.48 -26.34
N ILE A 729 8.95 30.75 -27.04
CA ILE A 729 8.62 30.15 -28.35
C ILE A 729 7.51 29.10 -28.22
N LYS A 730 7.58 28.24 -27.22
CA LYS A 730 6.55 27.21 -26.95
C LYS A 730 5.19 27.85 -26.64
N GLU A 731 5.18 28.92 -25.86
CA GLU A 731 3.96 29.67 -25.58
C GLU A 731 3.35 30.21 -26.87
N ALA A 732 4.15 30.83 -27.73
CA ALA A 732 3.71 31.34 -29.02
C ALA A 732 3.17 30.22 -29.94
N VAL A 733 3.88 29.10 -30.05
CA VAL A 733 3.40 27.95 -30.84
C VAL A 733 2.12 27.39 -30.31
N ARG A 734 1.96 27.27 -28.97
CA ARG A 734 0.70 26.84 -28.34
C ARG A 734 -0.42 27.83 -28.66
N ALA A 735 -0.19 29.11 -28.55
CA ALA A 735 -1.16 30.13 -28.86
C ALA A 735 -1.66 30.03 -30.33
N ILE A 736 -0.73 29.87 -31.27
CA ILE A 736 -1.03 29.65 -32.70
C ILE A 736 -1.87 28.37 -32.86
N ARG A 737 -1.45 27.27 -32.30
CA ARG A 737 -2.18 25.98 -32.36
C ARG A 737 -3.58 26.07 -31.79
N ASN A 738 -3.77 26.76 -30.68
CA ASN A 738 -5.05 26.97 -30.05
C ASN A 738 -6.01 27.75 -30.94
N VAL A 739 -5.55 28.85 -31.52
CA VAL A 739 -6.35 29.63 -32.49
C VAL A 739 -6.72 28.74 -33.69
N ARG A 740 -5.77 28.02 -34.26
CA ARG A 740 -6.01 27.14 -35.43
C ARG A 740 -7.01 26.03 -35.07
N THR A 741 -6.91 25.45 -33.89
CA THR A 741 -7.83 24.39 -33.44
C THR A 741 -9.22 24.93 -33.20
N SER A 742 -9.36 26.11 -32.58
CA SER A 742 -10.67 26.73 -32.35
C SER A 742 -11.40 27.08 -33.64
N MET A 743 -10.62 27.31 -34.72
CA MET A 743 -11.15 27.63 -36.05
C MET A 743 -11.18 26.43 -37.02
N ASN A 744 -10.87 25.20 -36.51
CA ASN A 744 -10.80 23.98 -37.33
C ASN A 744 -9.88 24.08 -38.56
N VAL A 745 -8.74 24.80 -38.46
CA VAL A 745 -7.76 24.98 -39.53
C VAL A 745 -6.91 23.72 -39.69
N PRO A 746 -6.93 23.04 -40.83
CA PRO A 746 -6.13 21.84 -41.03
C PRO A 746 -4.63 22.16 -41.03
N PRO A 747 -3.75 21.23 -40.60
CA PRO A 747 -2.28 21.42 -40.59
C PRO A 747 -1.67 21.77 -41.96
N SER A 748 -2.27 21.29 -43.04
CA SER A 748 -1.81 21.57 -44.44
C SER A 748 -2.01 23.02 -44.87
N LYS A 749 -2.92 23.75 -44.24
CA LYS A 749 -3.19 25.15 -44.54
C LYS A 749 -2.23 26.04 -43.76
N LYS A 750 -1.25 26.65 -44.43
CA LYS A 750 -0.31 27.54 -43.79
C LYS A 750 -0.86 28.96 -43.79
N ALA A 751 -0.50 29.74 -42.75
CA ALA A 751 -0.90 31.15 -42.61
C ALA A 751 0.30 32.00 -42.21
N THR A 752 0.26 33.28 -42.59
CA THR A 752 1.22 34.28 -42.14
C THR A 752 1.01 34.53 -40.65
N VAL A 753 2.13 34.59 -39.92
CA VAL A 753 2.12 34.88 -38.46
C VAL A 753 2.88 36.18 -38.21
N TYR A 754 2.20 37.18 -37.70
CA TYR A 754 2.83 38.41 -37.25
C TYR A 754 3.09 38.30 -35.74
N VAL A 755 4.32 38.57 -35.31
CA VAL A 755 4.70 38.72 -33.91
C VAL A 755 4.99 40.18 -33.64
N VAL A 756 4.20 40.77 -32.77
CA VAL A 756 4.30 42.18 -32.39
C VAL A 756 4.82 42.30 -30.97
N SER A 757 5.95 42.95 -30.78
CA SER A 757 6.54 43.23 -29.45
C SER A 757 7.36 44.51 -29.51
N GLU A 758 7.24 45.32 -28.46
CA GLU A 758 8.10 46.52 -28.31
C GLU A 758 9.52 46.15 -27.84
N ASP A 759 9.74 44.92 -27.35
CA ASP A 759 10.99 44.42 -26.83
C ASP A 759 11.86 43.79 -27.95
N ASP A 760 12.97 44.45 -28.28
CA ASP A 760 13.91 43.97 -29.28
C ASP A 760 14.55 42.63 -28.92
N ALA A 761 14.70 42.30 -27.63
CA ALA A 761 15.23 41.01 -27.19
C ALA A 761 14.23 39.88 -27.50
N VAL A 762 12.94 40.10 -27.29
CA VAL A 762 11.88 39.20 -27.66
C VAL A 762 11.81 38.99 -29.18
N LEU A 763 11.85 40.08 -29.97
CA LEU A 763 11.87 39.96 -31.43
C LEU A 763 13.07 39.15 -31.92
N LYS A 764 14.24 39.32 -31.30
CA LYS A 764 15.44 38.55 -31.66
C LYS A 764 15.31 37.05 -31.37
N ILE A 765 14.61 36.68 -30.27
CA ILE A 765 14.28 35.26 -29.95
C ILE A 765 13.46 34.67 -31.11
N PHE A 766 12.44 35.36 -31.57
CA PHE A 766 11.56 34.91 -32.66
C PHE A 766 12.28 34.89 -33.99
N GLU A 767 13.18 35.86 -34.27
CA GLU A 767 14.02 35.87 -35.47
C GLU A 767 14.86 34.58 -35.58
N ASN A 768 15.53 34.21 -34.52
CA ASN A 768 16.37 33.01 -34.45
C ASN A 768 15.59 31.70 -34.47
N SER A 769 14.27 31.76 -34.37
CA SER A 769 13.39 30.60 -34.17
C SER A 769 12.32 30.41 -35.25
N ARG A 770 12.43 31.16 -36.38
CA ARG A 770 11.44 31.13 -37.48
C ARG A 770 11.12 29.71 -37.97
N SER A 771 12.11 28.81 -37.97
CA SER A 771 11.95 27.43 -38.41
C SER A 771 10.97 26.64 -37.52
N PHE A 772 10.90 26.96 -36.24
CA PHE A 772 9.95 26.28 -35.29
C PHE A 772 8.51 26.69 -35.58
N PHE A 773 8.26 27.93 -36.01
CA PHE A 773 6.93 28.37 -36.37
C PHE A 773 6.47 27.72 -37.67
N ALA A 774 7.36 27.51 -38.63
CA ALA A 774 7.08 26.82 -39.89
C ALA A 774 6.72 25.33 -39.63
N SER A 775 7.46 24.65 -38.78
CA SER A 775 7.29 23.21 -38.52
C SER A 775 6.20 22.94 -37.47
N LEU A 776 6.21 23.68 -36.39
CA LEU A 776 5.33 23.40 -35.23
C LEU A 776 4.08 24.27 -35.18
N GLY A 777 4.12 25.50 -35.69
CA GLY A 777 3.00 26.44 -35.77
C GLY A 777 2.27 26.43 -37.11
N TYR A 778 2.77 25.67 -38.10
CA TYR A 778 2.24 25.63 -39.45
C TYR A 778 2.20 27.04 -40.09
N ALA A 779 3.19 27.89 -39.79
CA ALA A 779 3.32 29.21 -40.37
C ALA A 779 3.82 29.12 -41.80
N GLY A 780 3.25 29.92 -42.69
CA GLY A 780 3.74 30.15 -44.05
C GLY A 780 4.91 31.13 -44.05
N GLU A 781 4.70 32.26 -43.44
CA GLU A 781 5.67 33.32 -43.21
C GLU A 781 5.59 33.84 -41.79
N VAL A 782 6.70 34.31 -41.24
CA VAL A 782 6.77 34.91 -39.89
C VAL A 782 7.29 36.33 -40.04
N ILE A 783 6.45 37.32 -39.67
CA ILE A 783 6.79 38.74 -39.75
C ILE A 783 6.93 39.29 -38.36
N LEU A 784 8.06 39.92 -38.06
CA LEU A 784 8.39 40.49 -36.76
C LEU A 784 8.35 42.00 -36.84
N GLN A 785 7.58 42.64 -35.94
CA GLN A 785 7.44 44.10 -35.96
C GLN A 785 7.13 44.66 -34.55
N LYS A 786 7.36 45.96 -34.37
CA LYS A 786 7.20 46.63 -33.07
C LYS A 786 5.76 47.07 -32.79
N ASP A 787 4.97 47.26 -33.83
CA ASP A 787 3.60 47.75 -33.72
C ASP A 787 2.66 46.98 -34.66
N LYS A 788 1.38 47.31 -34.63
CA LYS A 788 0.35 46.68 -35.47
C LYS A 788 0.24 47.20 -36.90
N ALA A 789 1.21 47.99 -37.38
CA ALA A 789 1.15 48.60 -38.73
C ALA A 789 1.06 47.51 -39.82
N GLY A 790 0.14 47.66 -40.75
CA GLY A 790 -0.05 46.72 -41.87
C GLY A 790 -0.80 45.44 -41.57
N ILE A 791 -1.23 45.22 -40.32
CA ILE A 791 -2.05 44.07 -39.93
C ILE A 791 -3.51 44.45 -40.09
N GLY A 792 -4.29 43.62 -40.80
CA GLY A 792 -5.73 43.85 -40.99
C GLY A 792 -6.54 43.84 -39.67
N GLU A 793 -7.60 44.62 -39.61
CA GLU A 793 -8.47 44.66 -38.43
C GLU A 793 -9.16 43.32 -38.15
N ASP A 794 -9.33 42.49 -39.16
CA ASP A 794 -9.91 41.17 -39.09
C ASP A 794 -8.94 40.08 -38.61
N ALA A 795 -7.65 40.42 -38.39
CA ALA A 795 -6.64 39.47 -37.97
C ALA A 795 -6.97 38.92 -36.57
N VAL A 796 -6.91 37.59 -36.45
CA VAL A 796 -7.11 36.90 -35.15
C VAL A 796 -5.84 37.08 -34.31
N SER A 797 -6.01 37.53 -33.09
CA SER A 797 -4.90 37.77 -32.15
C SER A 797 -4.84 36.75 -31.04
N ALA A 798 -3.63 36.46 -30.60
CA ALA A 798 -3.35 35.70 -29.36
C ALA A 798 -2.28 36.44 -28.55
N VAL A 799 -2.60 36.76 -27.31
CA VAL A 799 -1.67 37.44 -26.40
C VAL A 799 -0.81 36.39 -25.72
N ILE A 800 0.49 36.62 -25.71
CA ILE A 800 1.50 35.85 -24.96
C ILE A 800 2.33 36.78 -24.09
N HIS A 801 3.20 36.20 -23.25
CA HIS A 801 4.10 37.01 -22.46
C HIS A 801 5.03 37.87 -23.35
N LYS A 802 4.98 39.20 -23.14
CA LYS A 802 5.79 40.22 -23.88
C LYS A 802 5.54 40.34 -25.41
N ALA A 803 4.54 39.67 -25.98
CA ALA A 803 4.22 39.80 -27.40
C ALA A 803 2.73 39.54 -27.69
N VAL A 804 2.30 39.97 -28.87
CA VAL A 804 0.96 39.63 -29.41
C VAL A 804 1.15 39.01 -30.78
N ILE A 805 0.53 37.86 -30.99
CA ILE A 805 0.55 37.14 -32.26
C ILE A 805 -0.72 37.48 -33.03
N TYR A 806 -0.56 37.80 -34.33
CA TYR A 806 -1.69 38.00 -35.24
C TYR A 806 -1.60 37.06 -36.42
N MET A 807 -2.74 36.57 -36.88
CA MET A 807 -2.89 35.75 -38.05
C MET A 807 -4.07 36.28 -38.89
N PRO A 808 -3.85 36.59 -40.25
CA PRO A 808 -4.95 37.05 -41.07
C PRO A 808 -6.09 36.02 -41.14
N PHE A 809 -7.30 36.46 -40.87
CA PHE A 809 -8.46 35.61 -40.86
C PHE A 809 -8.71 34.86 -42.16
N ALA A 810 -8.55 35.56 -43.29
CA ALA A 810 -8.73 35.01 -44.63
C ALA A 810 -7.76 33.86 -44.95
N GLU A 811 -6.56 33.85 -44.35
CA GLU A 811 -5.58 32.76 -44.51
C GLU A 811 -5.90 31.55 -43.61
N LEU A 812 -6.61 31.75 -42.52
CA LEU A 812 -7.00 30.67 -41.61
C LEU A 812 -8.22 29.91 -42.11
N VAL A 813 -9.21 30.61 -42.65
CA VAL A 813 -10.54 30.05 -43.00
C VAL A 813 -10.77 30.15 -44.50
N ASP A 814 -11.28 29.13 -45.12
CA ASP A 814 -11.87 29.20 -46.46
C ASP A 814 -13.27 29.77 -46.26
N ILE A 815 -13.38 31.07 -46.46
CA ILE A 815 -14.61 31.84 -46.19
C ILE A 815 -15.82 31.21 -46.87
N GLU A 816 -15.69 30.80 -48.13
CA GLU A 816 -16.79 30.19 -48.87
C GLU A 816 -17.22 28.85 -48.29
N LYS A 817 -16.26 27.99 -47.93
CA LYS A 817 -16.53 26.70 -47.30
C LYS A 817 -17.09 26.85 -45.86
N GLU A 818 -16.57 27.83 -45.12
CA GLU A 818 -17.02 28.07 -43.75
C GLU A 818 -18.46 28.67 -43.77
N VAL A 819 -18.74 29.57 -44.64
CA VAL A 819 -20.11 30.09 -44.88
C VAL A 819 -21.05 28.93 -45.24
N GLN A 820 -20.59 28.04 -46.15
CA GLN A 820 -21.43 26.88 -46.53
C GLN A 820 -21.65 25.92 -45.38
N ARG A 821 -20.61 25.70 -44.58
CA ARG A 821 -20.68 24.87 -43.34
C ARG A 821 -21.63 25.47 -42.33
N LEU A 822 -21.49 26.76 -42.05
CA LEU A 822 -22.34 27.49 -41.13
C LEU A 822 -23.81 27.54 -41.59
N LYS A 823 -24.04 27.70 -42.89
CA LYS A 823 -25.44 27.62 -43.46
C LYS A 823 -26.02 26.22 -43.34
N THR A 824 -25.18 25.18 -43.44
CA THR A 824 -25.61 23.80 -43.23
C THR A 824 -25.96 23.57 -41.78
N GLU A 825 -25.12 24.09 -40.86
CA GLU A 825 -25.35 24.01 -39.42
C GLU A 825 -26.56 24.83 -38.95
N GLU A 826 -26.74 26.01 -39.51
CA GLU A 826 -27.95 26.82 -39.28
C GLU A 826 -29.19 26.03 -39.63
N LYS A 827 -29.21 25.39 -40.79
CA LYS A 827 -30.37 24.59 -41.25
C LYS A 827 -30.59 23.36 -40.37
N ARG A 828 -29.51 22.75 -39.88
CA ARG A 828 -29.60 21.65 -38.90
C ARG A 828 -30.19 22.12 -37.59
N LEU A 829 -29.72 23.24 -37.05
CA LEU A 829 -30.17 23.82 -35.79
C LEU A 829 -31.62 24.32 -35.90
N GLU A 830 -32.06 24.86 -37.04
CA GLU A 830 -33.46 25.19 -37.31
C GLU A 830 -34.36 23.95 -37.21
N GLY A 831 -33.89 22.81 -37.74
CA GLY A 831 -34.60 21.54 -37.63
C GLY A 831 -34.75 21.07 -36.21
N GLU A 832 -33.66 21.13 -35.43
CA GLU A 832 -33.67 20.73 -34.01
C GLU A 832 -34.52 21.68 -33.14
N LEU A 833 -34.40 22.99 -33.34
CA LEU A 833 -35.24 23.97 -32.64
C LEU A 833 -36.72 23.75 -32.94
N LYS A 834 -37.09 23.54 -34.21
CA LYS A 834 -38.46 23.22 -34.61
C LYS A 834 -38.96 21.93 -33.96
N ARG A 835 -38.12 20.91 -33.87
CA ARG A 835 -38.44 19.65 -33.19
C ARG A 835 -38.64 19.83 -31.69
N SER A 836 -37.73 20.52 -31.00
CA SER A 836 -37.82 20.76 -29.56
C SER A 836 -39.05 21.65 -29.23
N HIS A 837 -39.31 22.68 -30.03
CA HIS A 837 -40.52 23.47 -29.89
C HIS A 837 -41.82 22.66 -30.12
N ALA A 838 -41.83 21.77 -31.11
CA ALA A 838 -43.00 20.91 -31.37
C ALA A 838 -43.20 19.89 -30.23
N MET A 839 -42.12 19.35 -29.67
CA MET A 839 -42.21 18.44 -28.52
C MET A 839 -42.71 19.15 -27.25
N LEU A 840 -42.16 20.31 -26.93
CA LEU A 840 -42.59 21.10 -25.77
C LEU A 840 -43.94 21.77 -25.94
N GLY A 841 -44.40 21.99 -27.17
CA GLY A 841 -45.77 22.49 -27.52
C GLY A 841 -46.82 21.37 -27.58
N ASN A 842 -46.45 20.11 -27.48
CA ASN A 842 -47.38 18.99 -27.50
C ASN A 842 -47.97 18.72 -26.11
N GLU A 843 -49.21 19.12 -25.88
CA GLU A 843 -49.89 18.91 -24.58
C GLU A 843 -49.87 17.43 -24.12
N LYS A 844 -49.95 16.47 -25.04
CA LYS A 844 -49.87 15.04 -24.70
C LYS A 844 -48.48 14.60 -24.22
N PHE A 845 -47.43 15.26 -24.69
CA PHE A 845 -46.08 15.01 -24.22
C PHE A 845 -45.84 15.65 -22.85
N VAL A 846 -46.16 16.94 -22.71
CA VAL A 846 -45.94 17.71 -21.48
C VAL A 846 -46.76 17.18 -20.30
N SER A 847 -47.96 16.63 -20.56
CA SER A 847 -48.85 16.10 -19.51
C SER A 847 -48.53 14.65 -19.09
N LYS A 848 -47.80 13.88 -19.91
CA LYS A 848 -47.55 12.44 -19.67
C LYS A 848 -46.06 12.05 -19.50
N ALA A 849 -45.13 12.89 -19.94
CA ALA A 849 -43.69 12.61 -19.80
C ALA A 849 -43.20 12.88 -18.37
N PRO A 850 -42.21 12.10 -17.86
CA PRO A 850 -41.57 12.43 -16.61
C PRO A 850 -40.94 13.82 -16.63
N GLN A 851 -41.00 14.55 -15.50
CA GLN A 851 -40.49 15.93 -15.39
C GLN A 851 -39.02 16.02 -15.87
N ALA A 852 -38.19 15.05 -15.55
CA ALA A 852 -36.78 14.98 -15.98
C ALA A 852 -36.61 15.02 -17.51
N LYS A 853 -37.50 14.39 -18.27
CA LYS A 853 -37.48 14.44 -19.76
C LYS A 853 -37.92 15.79 -20.32
N ILE A 854 -38.85 16.46 -19.64
CA ILE A 854 -39.30 17.81 -20.02
C ILE A 854 -38.15 18.80 -19.77
N ASP A 855 -37.50 18.68 -18.65
CA ASP A 855 -36.37 19.54 -18.29
C ASP A 855 -35.13 19.29 -19.19
N GLU A 856 -34.89 18.05 -19.59
CA GLU A 856 -33.84 17.69 -20.57
C GLU A 856 -34.15 18.36 -21.95
N GLU A 857 -35.38 18.32 -22.40
CA GLU A 857 -35.74 18.92 -23.68
C GLU A 857 -35.74 20.46 -23.65
N LYS A 858 -36.10 21.09 -22.52
CA LYS A 858 -35.91 22.53 -22.29
C LYS A 858 -34.44 22.93 -22.34
N ALA A 859 -33.56 22.16 -21.69
CA ALA A 859 -32.10 22.39 -21.71
C ALA A 859 -31.53 22.26 -23.14
N LYS A 860 -32.00 21.29 -23.93
CA LYS A 860 -31.66 21.17 -25.36
C LYS A 860 -32.11 22.36 -26.16
N LEU A 861 -33.36 22.82 -25.96
CA LEU A 861 -33.90 24.00 -26.64
C LEU A 861 -33.07 25.25 -26.35
N GLU A 862 -32.73 25.48 -25.09
CA GLU A 862 -31.88 26.61 -24.69
C GLU A 862 -30.48 26.52 -25.31
N LYS A 863 -29.85 25.34 -25.27
CA LYS A 863 -28.56 25.06 -25.90
C LYS A 863 -28.61 25.35 -27.43
N TYR A 864 -29.58 24.82 -28.12
CA TYR A 864 -29.71 25.02 -29.56
C TYR A 864 -30.02 26.47 -29.93
N THR A 865 -30.75 27.19 -29.08
CA THR A 865 -31.01 28.63 -29.26
C THR A 865 -29.72 29.44 -29.15
N GLN A 866 -28.85 29.13 -28.15
CA GLN A 866 -27.59 29.78 -27.99
C GLN A 866 -26.64 29.46 -29.17
N MET A 867 -26.58 28.19 -29.60
CA MET A 867 -25.79 27.78 -30.77
C MET A 867 -26.26 28.46 -32.05
N MET A 868 -27.59 28.60 -32.27
CA MET A 868 -28.17 29.31 -33.42
C MET A 868 -27.75 30.78 -33.43
N ALA A 869 -27.81 31.45 -32.28
CA ALA A 869 -27.40 32.84 -32.16
C ALA A 869 -25.89 33.01 -32.54
N GLN A 870 -25.03 32.11 -32.03
CA GLN A 870 -23.60 32.12 -32.37
C GLN A 870 -23.38 31.89 -33.88
N VAL A 871 -24.08 30.93 -34.49
CA VAL A 871 -23.95 30.63 -35.92
C VAL A 871 -24.39 31.84 -36.76
N LYS A 872 -25.52 32.50 -36.43
CA LYS A 872 -25.98 33.68 -37.10
C LYS A 872 -25.07 34.88 -36.96
N GLU A 873 -24.55 35.11 -35.77
CA GLU A 873 -23.58 36.17 -35.53
C GLU A 873 -22.31 35.94 -36.39
N ARG A 874 -21.82 34.68 -36.44
CA ARG A 874 -20.67 34.33 -37.22
C ARG A 874 -20.89 34.45 -38.74
N LEU A 875 -22.06 34.04 -39.22
CA LEU A 875 -22.43 34.24 -40.61
C LEU A 875 -22.46 35.73 -40.99
N ALA A 876 -23.05 36.60 -40.15
CA ALA A 876 -23.10 38.03 -40.33
C ALA A 876 -21.72 38.72 -40.35
N GLN A 877 -20.74 38.15 -39.64
CA GLN A 877 -19.32 38.58 -39.66
C GLN A 877 -18.61 38.19 -40.95
N LEU A 878 -18.94 37.02 -41.54
CA LEU A 878 -18.27 36.45 -42.70
C LEU A 878 -18.88 36.89 -43.99
N GLU A 879 -20.10 37.39 -44.03
CA GLU A 879 -20.83 37.89 -45.21
C GLU A 879 -20.69 39.43 -45.39
N LYS A 880 -20.01 40.10 -44.42
CA LYS A 880 -19.59 41.49 -44.55
C LYS A 880 -18.31 41.58 -45.37
#